data_19af791decce0b30e40aac2c03700131
#
_entry.id   19af791decce0b30e40aac2c03700131
#
_cell.length_a   1.000
_cell.length_b   1.000
_cell.length_c   1.000
_cell.angle_alpha   90.00
_cell.angle_beta   90.00
_cell.angle_gamma   90.00
#
_symmetry.space_group_name_H-M   'P 1'
#
loop_
_entity.id
_entity.type
_entity.pdbx_description
1 polymer ?
#
loop_
_entity_poly.entity_id
_entity_poly.type
_entity_poly.pdbx_seq_one_letter_code
_entity_poly.pdbx_strand_id
1 'polypeptide(L)'
;MKRTTVAAKCPTSLERSSDKKSSTTLILAVCCFLASILSPAMYGQATGSFSGNILDKSGSAIPGATVKAISQETGLARDGQADSAGHYLIPLLPVGTYTVHVDASGFQSAESRDLRLQIDEARELDFSLVPATVVTTVAVTGDAVAIETANPSLGQVITSQQVSQLPLNGRDFVQLATLTAGATAETNPNSFFTAGSDSEVATRGSFSLSVGGSRPNSTDWLLDGVDNNELTAGGIGVFSSIDDIQEFKVLTYTYSAEYGTRAGPTVLVTTKSGTNEIHGSLFEFVRNTDLDAKSYFASSAEKFNLNQFGGSVGGPIRKNKTFLFVDGEQKYQRHGIAFTGLVPSLAMRNGDFSSDAFGNPVSGLAIVNPNMIGASTSPAIYPNVYFQCDGAGNPLPSNPDGSQAQGTPCNKIPAGLINNIGQAMMNIYPAPNANAGNPNASYNYVNEPVRSLDETKFDTRLDHTLSVKDNVFGRFSYDQAFSFVPGGAPGLAESNAFGSNERIINHARNIAIGETHVFSASMINQASFSYNRIFDYIASQGNGTCASATIVPGGIPNANLGCPTGTTCVPGSYSCGLVSTIVAGGYWAIGDRGYSPFQGGTNVFSFRDSLELIRHKNDLKVGIDFRDNQMNVGTEAFQDGFWIIGNGGNFTGLSSANISGNAEADYLLGITGLAIHDQTFNGPVSGRRWKIYRPFVQDDWRATPSLTFNLGLAWDMTTPITEAHGRMANFIPATGQLLIANQNGVSASAGVNMDWTALEPRIGATWKVLGSEKTVIRAGFAMYHDSSWSMGAPGLWQNPPFLGESDAFASAGCAFATSYCATLLGQTPSGISLSSGFQAIPSPPTAATFTGSFYTQPTNFKLGRVQQYNANIERQLVGNLVLTAGYAGSRGTHLLVRSEERRVGKECRSRWSPYH
;
A
#
# COMPACT_ATOMS: atom_id res chain seq x y z
N MET A 1 -44.90 -6.61 22.68
CA MET A 1 -44.99 -7.90 21.96
C MET A 1 -43.63 -8.49 21.75
N LYS A 2 -43.50 -9.78 22.00
CA LYS A 2 -42.27 -10.52 22.27
C LYS A 2 -41.20 -10.41 21.16
N ARG A 3 -39.97 -10.07 21.55
CA ARG A 3 -38.76 -10.29 20.77
C ARG A 3 -38.38 -11.77 20.82
N THR A 4 -38.18 -12.39 19.66
CA THR A 4 -37.64 -13.73 19.55
C THR A 4 -36.24 -13.64 19.03
N THR A 5 -35.27 -13.96 19.87
CA THR A 5 -33.85 -14.07 19.55
C THR A 5 -33.60 -15.49 18.98
N VAL A 6 -33.13 -15.58 17.76
CA VAL A 6 -32.65 -16.84 17.18
C VAL A 6 -31.13 -16.85 17.28
N ALA A 7 -30.60 -17.72 18.11
CA ALA A 7 -29.18 -18.02 18.22
C ALA A 7 -28.81 -19.09 17.19
N ALA A 8 -27.94 -18.76 16.28
CA ALA A 8 -27.33 -19.71 15.34
C ALA A 8 -26.19 -20.47 16.02
N LYS A 9 -26.36 -21.78 16.14
CA LYS A 9 -25.35 -22.75 16.61
C LYS A 9 -24.35 -23.04 15.48
N CYS A 10 -23.07 -22.90 15.80
CA CYS A 10 -21.96 -23.42 15.00
C CYS A 10 -21.85 -24.95 15.16
N PRO A 11 -21.63 -25.74 14.11
CA PRO A 11 -21.38 -27.17 14.27
C PRO A 11 -19.90 -27.44 14.48
N THR A 12 -19.57 -28.01 15.63
CA THR A 12 -18.30 -28.66 15.93
C THR A 12 -18.36 -30.12 15.55
N SER A 13 -17.62 -30.56 14.53
CA SER A 13 -17.16 -31.96 14.45
C SER A 13 -15.90 -32.02 13.57
N LEU A 14 -14.75 -32.14 14.23
CA LEU A 14 -13.49 -32.59 13.63
C LEU A 14 -13.20 -33.97 14.22
N GLU A 15 -13.31 -34.97 13.38
CA GLU A 15 -12.85 -36.34 13.69
C GLU A 15 -11.34 -36.38 13.78
N ARG A 16 -10.82 -36.96 14.87
CA ARG A 16 -9.44 -37.26 15.11
C ARG A 16 -9.08 -38.58 14.43
N SER A 17 -8.14 -38.53 13.50
CA SER A 17 -7.34 -39.70 13.14
C SER A 17 -6.01 -39.69 13.88
N SER A 18 -5.67 -40.80 14.47
CA SER A 18 -4.56 -40.99 15.40
C SER A 18 -3.25 -41.26 14.67
N ASP A 19 -2.25 -40.37 14.86
CA ASP A 19 -0.85 -40.73 14.64
C ASP A 19 -0.01 -40.38 15.88
N LYS A 20 0.24 -41.38 16.72
CA LYS A 20 0.82 -41.27 18.07
C LYS A 20 2.33 -41.31 18.15
N LYS A 21 3.10 -40.99 17.09
CA LYS A 21 4.58 -40.99 17.16
C LYS A 21 5.26 -39.66 16.78
N SER A 22 4.54 -38.66 16.27
CA SER A 22 5.08 -37.33 15.97
C SER A 22 4.91 -36.32 17.12
N SER A 23 3.97 -36.56 18.04
CA SER A 23 3.64 -35.55 19.06
C SER A 23 4.64 -35.49 20.22
N THR A 24 5.40 -36.56 20.53
CA THR A 24 6.36 -36.54 21.66
C THR A 24 7.61 -35.73 21.34
N THR A 25 8.10 -35.80 20.11
CA THR A 25 9.25 -35.00 19.65
C THR A 25 8.90 -33.52 19.49
N LEU A 26 7.66 -33.25 19.07
CA LEU A 26 7.15 -31.87 18.97
C LEU A 26 6.90 -31.26 20.36
N ILE A 27 6.40 -32.06 21.30
CA ILE A 27 6.19 -31.63 22.70
C ILE A 27 7.55 -31.43 23.41
N LEU A 28 8.57 -32.26 23.16
CA LEU A 28 9.92 -32.03 23.69
C LEU A 28 10.57 -30.79 23.04
N ALA A 29 10.43 -30.60 21.76
CA ALA A 29 10.91 -29.39 21.08
C ALA A 29 10.16 -28.13 21.53
N VAL A 30 8.85 -28.21 21.74
CA VAL A 30 8.04 -27.13 22.31
C VAL A 30 8.36 -26.91 23.80
N CYS A 31 8.64 -27.96 24.58
CA CYS A 31 9.06 -27.81 25.95
C CYS A 31 10.50 -27.30 26.08
N CYS A 32 11.42 -27.71 25.20
CA CYS A 32 12.76 -27.10 25.13
C CYS A 32 12.71 -25.66 24.61
N PHE A 33 11.83 -25.36 23.71
CA PHE A 33 11.56 -24.00 23.23
C PHE A 33 10.83 -23.16 24.28
N LEU A 34 9.88 -23.73 25.02
CA LEU A 34 9.24 -23.08 26.17
C LEU A 34 10.18 -22.95 27.38
N ALA A 35 11.14 -23.86 27.58
CA ALA A 35 12.16 -23.73 28.61
C ALA A 35 13.25 -22.69 28.25
N SER A 36 13.49 -22.45 26.96
CA SER A 36 14.28 -21.28 26.51
C SER A 36 13.48 -19.95 26.54
N ILE A 37 12.15 -20.02 26.58
CA ILE A 37 11.22 -18.86 26.75
C ILE A 37 11.04 -18.52 28.26
N LEU A 38 11.46 -19.36 29.18
CA LEU A 38 11.52 -19.08 30.64
C LEU A 38 12.82 -18.39 31.09
N SER A 39 13.71 -18.04 30.15
CA SER A 39 14.63 -16.92 30.33
C SER A 39 13.81 -15.63 30.38
N PRO A 40 14.09 -14.64 31.23
CA PRO A 40 13.31 -13.41 31.30
C PRO A 40 13.18 -12.82 29.91
N ALA A 41 11.94 -12.61 29.48
CA ALA A 41 11.59 -12.13 28.13
C ALA A 41 12.28 -10.79 27.83
N MET A 42 12.85 -10.65 26.65
CA MET A 42 13.71 -9.53 26.23
C MET A 42 13.05 -8.71 25.14
N TYR A 43 13.19 -7.38 25.14
CA TYR A 43 12.36 -6.46 24.34
C TYR A 43 13.06 -5.11 24.02
N GLY A 44 12.99 -4.53 22.82
CA GLY A 44 13.77 -3.38 22.35
C GLY A 44 12.96 -2.12 21.92
N GLN A 45 13.61 -0.94 21.92
CA GLN A 45 13.04 0.38 21.64
C GLN A 45 13.93 1.17 20.65
N ALA A 46 13.34 2.16 19.92
CA ALA A 46 14.11 3.11 19.13
C ALA A 46 14.92 4.06 20.05
N THR A 47 16.24 4.15 19.83
CA THR A 47 17.19 4.74 20.78
C THR A 47 18.23 5.61 20.09
N GLY A 48 18.97 6.38 20.88
CA GLY A 48 20.20 7.09 20.52
C GLY A 48 21.35 6.75 21.46
N SER A 49 22.49 7.42 21.34
CA SER A 49 23.68 7.22 22.16
C SER A 49 24.37 8.53 22.49
N PHE A 50 25.05 8.57 23.66
CA PHE A 50 26.08 9.58 23.96
C PHE A 50 27.45 8.96 23.90
N SER A 51 28.39 9.63 23.26
CA SER A 51 29.81 9.24 23.23
C SER A 51 30.70 10.48 23.38
N GLY A 52 31.96 10.30 23.66
CA GLY A 52 32.90 11.43 23.74
C GLY A 52 34.20 11.07 24.46
N ASN A 53 35.05 12.07 24.67
CA ASN A 53 36.33 11.94 25.31
C ASN A 53 36.35 12.70 26.63
N ILE A 54 36.98 12.11 27.64
CA ILE A 54 37.21 12.74 28.93
C ILE A 54 38.68 13.05 29.03
N LEU A 55 39.00 14.35 29.03
CA LEU A 55 40.35 14.88 28.99
C LEU A 55 40.62 15.76 30.23
N ASP A 56 41.87 15.95 30.61
CA ASP A 56 42.27 17.02 31.50
C ASP A 56 42.49 18.34 30.77
N LYS A 57 42.76 19.43 31.46
CA LYS A 57 43.07 20.73 30.86
C LYS A 57 44.30 20.74 29.93
N SER A 58 45.17 19.76 30.04
CA SER A 58 46.33 19.62 29.18
C SER A 58 46.00 18.86 27.87
N GLY A 59 44.81 18.31 27.78
CA GLY A 59 44.38 17.42 26.70
C GLY A 59 44.79 15.97 26.90
N SER A 60 45.22 15.55 28.11
CA SER A 60 45.54 14.17 28.40
C SER A 60 44.28 13.39 28.75
N ALA A 61 44.16 12.13 28.28
CA ALA A 61 43.07 11.25 28.59
C ALA A 61 42.93 10.92 30.08
N ILE A 62 41.70 10.83 30.56
CA ILE A 62 41.39 10.40 31.94
C ILE A 62 40.72 9.01 31.91
N PRO A 63 41.48 7.91 32.00
CA PRO A 63 40.93 6.56 31.99
C PRO A 63 40.09 6.25 33.23
N GLY A 64 39.04 5.40 33.06
CA GLY A 64 38.26 4.90 34.17
C GLY A 64 37.29 5.92 34.78
N ALA A 65 37.16 7.11 34.18
CA ALA A 65 36.11 8.06 34.56
C ALA A 65 34.70 7.45 34.35
N THR A 66 33.82 7.69 35.31
CA THR A 66 32.42 7.25 35.21
C THR A 66 31.58 8.34 34.59
N VAL A 67 30.80 8.00 33.57
CA VAL A 67 29.84 8.90 32.91
C VAL A 67 28.44 8.38 33.15
N LYS A 68 27.52 9.22 33.60
CA LYS A 68 26.18 8.85 33.96
C LYS A 68 25.19 9.73 33.19
N ALA A 69 24.39 9.14 32.27
CA ALA A 69 23.30 9.81 31.61
C ALA A 69 21.99 9.58 32.39
N ILE A 70 21.29 10.65 32.73
CA ILE A 70 20.04 10.64 33.50
C ILE A 70 18.97 11.35 32.71
N SER A 71 17.89 10.62 32.35
CA SER A 71 16.69 11.22 31.72
C SER A 71 16.00 12.16 32.70
N GLN A 72 15.76 13.39 32.29
CA GLN A 72 15.05 14.39 33.09
C GLN A 72 13.57 14.07 33.22
N GLU A 73 12.97 13.42 32.19
CA GLU A 73 11.55 13.11 32.17
C GLU A 73 11.19 11.89 33.04
N THR A 74 12.04 10.84 33.01
CA THR A 74 11.71 9.56 33.65
C THR A 74 12.59 9.21 34.82
N GLY A 75 13.75 9.87 34.97
CA GLY A 75 14.76 9.52 35.97
C GLY A 75 15.55 8.25 35.62
N LEU A 76 15.37 7.69 34.42
CA LEU A 76 16.17 6.57 33.92
C LEU A 76 17.65 6.97 33.92
N ALA A 77 18.50 6.19 34.59
CA ALA A 77 19.93 6.43 34.61
C ALA A 77 20.70 5.27 33.97
N ARG A 78 21.72 5.62 33.18
CA ARG A 78 22.62 4.65 32.56
C ARG A 78 24.06 5.10 32.70
N ASP A 79 24.92 4.15 33.09
CA ASP A 79 26.33 4.41 33.34
C ASP A 79 27.18 3.95 32.15
N GLY A 80 28.20 4.74 31.82
CA GLY A 80 29.30 4.41 30.92
C GLY A 80 30.65 4.58 31.64
N GLN A 81 31.70 3.99 31.11
CA GLN A 81 33.04 4.12 31.66
C GLN A 81 34.04 4.48 30.56
N ALA A 82 34.93 5.44 30.86
CA ALA A 82 35.98 5.83 29.94
C ALA A 82 37.05 4.73 29.81
N ASP A 83 37.42 4.42 28.59
CA ASP A 83 38.48 3.45 28.27
C ASP A 83 39.90 4.00 28.56
N SER A 84 40.94 3.26 28.19
CA SER A 84 42.34 3.66 28.35
C SER A 84 42.72 4.90 27.53
N ALA A 85 41.95 5.29 26.54
CA ALA A 85 42.13 6.49 25.75
C ALA A 85 41.26 7.66 26.23
N GLY A 86 40.49 7.51 27.32
CA GLY A 86 39.55 8.49 27.84
C GLY A 86 38.21 8.51 27.12
N HIS A 87 37.97 7.59 26.18
CA HIS A 87 36.74 7.55 25.43
C HIS A 87 35.63 6.78 26.14
N TYR A 88 34.41 7.31 26.14
CA TYR A 88 33.21 6.65 26.67
C TYR A 88 32.10 6.57 25.59
N LEU A 89 31.23 5.57 25.76
CA LEU A 89 29.99 5.40 24.96
C LEU A 89 28.89 4.91 25.91
N ILE A 90 27.71 5.56 25.81
CA ILE A 90 26.47 5.14 26.48
C ILE A 90 25.42 4.93 25.41
N PRO A 91 25.26 3.71 24.90
CA PRO A 91 24.34 3.42 23.80
C PRO A 91 22.93 3.11 24.29
N LEU A 92 22.02 2.94 23.34
CA LEU A 92 20.65 2.45 23.50
C LEU A 92 19.84 3.24 24.54
N LEU A 93 20.02 4.55 24.57
CA LEU A 93 19.25 5.46 25.40
C LEU A 93 17.92 5.84 24.70
N PRO A 94 16.77 5.77 25.40
CA PRO A 94 15.52 6.32 24.87
C PRO A 94 15.65 7.77 24.43
N VAL A 95 14.88 8.18 23.42
CA VAL A 95 14.82 9.60 23.02
C VAL A 95 14.26 10.47 24.15
N GLY A 96 14.79 11.67 24.32
CA GLY A 96 14.38 12.57 25.41
C GLY A 96 15.47 13.55 25.83
N THR A 97 15.26 14.24 26.94
CA THR A 97 16.19 15.23 27.49
C THR A 97 16.98 14.64 28.66
N TYR A 98 18.29 14.81 28.63
CA TYR A 98 19.22 14.19 29.55
C TYR A 98 20.10 15.21 30.29
N THR A 99 20.53 14.83 31.50
CA THR A 99 21.66 15.38 32.20
C THR A 99 22.77 14.34 32.21
N VAL A 100 23.97 14.71 31.76
CA VAL A 100 25.15 13.83 31.77
C VAL A 100 26.14 14.31 32.82
N HIS A 101 26.44 13.43 33.79
CA HIS A 101 27.43 13.61 34.86
C HIS A 101 28.70 12.86 34.56
N VAL A 102 29.84 13.46 34.88
CA VAL A 102 31.16 12.80 34.78
C VAL A 102 31.89 12.95 36.09
N ASP A 103 32.34 11.80 36.61
CA ASP A 103 33.12 11.68 37.83
C ASP A 103 34.44 10.94 37.59
N ALA A 104 35.56 11.48 38.06
CA ALA A 104 36.86 10.86 38.00
C ALA A 104 37.65 11.11 39.28
N SER A 105 38.38 10.08 39.79
CA SER A 105 39.17 10.22 41.01
C SER A 105 40.28 11.25 40.87
N GLY A 106 40.31 12.24 41.76
CA GLY A 106 41.26 13.36 41.74
C GLY A 106 40.86 14.55 40.87
N PHE A 107 39.69 14.50 40.25
CA PHE A 107 39.16 15.60 39.44
C PHE A 107 37.84 16.13 40.02
N GLN A 108 37.48 17.33 39.62
CA GLN A 108 36.14 17.90 39.89
C GLN A 108 35.12 17.24 38.99
N SER A 109 33.92 16.95 39.52
CA SER A 109 32.80 16.45 38.73
C SER A 109 32.35 17.49 37.70
N ALA A 110 32.03 17.05 36.50
CA ALA A 110 31.44 17.89 35.45
C ALA A 110 30.01 17.46 35.13
N GLU A 111 29.18 18.39 34.76
CA GLU A 111 27.78 18.11 34.40
C GLU A 111 27.37 18.94 33.18
N SER A 112 26.65 18.27 32.25
CA SER A 112 25.98 18.95 31.13
C SER A 112 24.47 18.66 31.20
N ARG A 113 23.65 19.70 31.17
CA ARG A 113 22.20 19.62 31.31
C ARG A 113 21.49 19.94 29.99
N ASP A 114 20.19 19.61 29.94
CA ASP A 114 19.29 19.93 28.85
C ASP A 114 19.73 19.40 27.47
N LEU A 115 20.38 18.22 27.49
CA LEU A 115 20.87 17.54 26.31
C LEU A 115 19.76 16.73 25.67
N ARG A 116 19.19 17.24 24.57
CA ARG A 116 18.18 16.52 23.82
C ARG A 116 18.86 15.42 22.96
N LEU A 117 18.44 14.18 23.15
CA LEU A 117 18.86 13.02 22.35
C LEU A 117 17.70 12.62 21.42
N GLN A 118 17.99 12.52 20.12
CA GLN A 118 17.02 12.16 19.08
C GLN A 118 17.15 10.68 18.67
N ILE A 119 16.14 10.20 17.93
CA ILE A 119 16.11 8.83 17.42
C ILE A 119 17.27 8.58 16.44
N ASP A 120 17.98 7.45 16.65
CA ASP A 120 19.14 7.03 15.85
C ASP A 120 20.23 8.14 15.77
N GLU A 121 20.39 8.92 16.84
CA GLU A 121 21.43 9.94 16.98
C GLU A 121 22.60 9.38 17.77
N ALA A 122 23.81 9.49 17.24
CA ALA A 122 25.06 9.25 17.96
C ALA A 122 25.68 10.61 18.35
N ARG A 123 25.25 11.14 19.50
CA ARG A 123 25.65 12.47 19.96
C ARG A 123 26.99 12.45 20.66
N GLU A 124 27.95 13.17 20.14
CA GLU A 124 29.27 13.33 20.74
C GLU A 124 29.28 14.46 21.79
N LEU A 125 29.87 14.21 22.95
CA LEU A 125 29.95 15.14 24.07
C LEU A 125 31.27 14.95 24.83
N ASP A 126 32.21 15.83 24.60
CA ASP A 126 33.52 15.82 25.24
C ASP A 126 33.52 16.58 26.57
N PHE A 127 34.27 16.09 27.57
CA PHE A 127 34.44 16.74 28.87
C PHE A 127 35.92 17.03 29.16
N SER A 128 36.17 18.25 29.60
CA SER A 128 37.50 18.66 30.11
C SER A 128 37.43 18.84 31.62
N LEU A 129 38.04 17.94 32.38
CA LEU A 129 38.00 17.97 33.83
C LEU A 129 39.17 18.77 34.47
N VAL A 130 38.89 19.32 35.60
CA VAL A 130 39.86 20.13 36.40
C VAL A 130 40.26 19.36 37.63
N PRO A 131 41.54 19.33 38.06
CA PRO A 131 41.97 18.72 39.33
C PRO A 131 41.16 19.25 40.51
N ALA A 132 40.84 18.36 41.45
CA ALA A 132 40.00 18.65 42.63
C ALA A 132 40.75 19.50 43.65
N THR A 133 40.77 20.84 43.44
CA THR A 133 41.30 21.80 44.44
C THR A 133 40.20 22.49 45.25
N VAL A 134 38.97 22.51 44.78
CA VAL A 134 37.74 23.08 45.42
C VAL A 134 36.55 22.29 44.93
N VAL A 135 35.59 21.96 45.80
CA VAL A 135 34.35 21.28 45.43
C VAL A 135 33.39 22.27 44.73
N THR A 136 33.46 22.33 43.43
CA THR A 136 32.52 23.12 42.61
C THR A 136 32.22 22.36 41.32
N THR A 137 30.96 22.07 41.03
CA THR A 137 30.54 21.47 39.78
C THR A 137 30.64 22.49 38.67
N VAL A 138 31.28 22.14 37.56
CA VAL A 138 31.34 22.99 36.37
C VAL A 138 30.17 22.62 35.46
N ALA A 139 29.20 23.52 35.31
CA ALA A 139 28.13 23.34 34.33
C ALA A 139 28.62 23.72 32.92
N VAL A 140 28.52 22.82 32.00
CA VAL A 140 28.75 23.05 30.58
C VAL A 140 27.41 23.14 29.87
N THR A 141 27.03 24.28 29.34
CA THR A 141 25.83 24.45 28.51
C THR A 141 26.16 24.08 27.08
N GLY A 142 25.56 23.02 26.58
CA GLY A 142 25.73 22.56 25.19
C GLY A 142 24.57 23.04 24.28
N ASP A 143 24.66 24.24 23.75
CA ASP A 143 23.67 24.84 22.87
C ASP A 143 24.15 24.96 21.41
N ALA A 144 24.86 23.98 20.92
CA ALA A 144 25.25 23.92 19.50
C ALA A 144 24.36 22.95 18.72
N VAL A 145 23.93 23.36 17.52
CA VAL A 145 23.36 22.43 16.53
C VAL A 145 24.43 21.36 16.28
N ALA A 146 24.21 20.15 16.79
CA ALA A 146 25.17 19.08 16.66
C ALA A 146 25.18 18.59 15.20
N ILE A 147 26.35 18.63 14.56
CA ILE A 147 26.60 17.91 13.31
C ILE A 147 26.78 16.44 13.68
N GLU A 148 26.12 15.53 12.94
CA GLU A 148 26.34 14.08 13.11
C GLU A 148 27.76 13.71 12.76
N THR A 149 28.54 13.28 13.75
CA THR A 149 29.98 13.05 13.62
C THR A 149 30.39 11.58 13.57
N ALA A 150 29.46 10.66 13.79
CA ALA A 150 29.73 9.22 13.91
C ALA A 150 29.05 8.35 12.85
N ASN A 151 27.90 8.77 12.33
CA ASN A 151 27.09 7.97 11.42
C ASN A 151 27.12 8.52 9.98
N PRO A 152 27.47 7.71 8.95
CA PRO A 152 27.48 8.12 7.55
C PRO A 152 26.08 8.14 6.90
N SER A 153 25.05 7.61 7.59
CA SER A 153 23.69 7.56 7.07
C SER A 153 23.16 8.95 6.77
N LEU A 154 22.39 9.04 5.68
CA LEU A 154 21.61 10.23 5.38
C LEU A 154 20.20 10.05 5.90
N GLY A 155 19.67 11.11 6.48
CA GLY A 155 18.30 11.15 6.97
C GLY A 155 17.99 12.46 7.63
N GLN A 156 16.74 12.61 8.00
CA GLN A 156 16.27 13.79 8.72
C GLN A 156 15.34 13.38 9.84
N VAL A 157 15.54 13.98 11.02
CA VAL A 157 14.61 13.87 12.15
C VAL A 157 13.58 14.97 12.03
N ILE A 158 12.32 14.58 12.15
CA ILE A 158 11.18 15.47 12.29
C ILE A 158 10.78 15.44 13.77
N THR A 159 10.99 16.56 14.43
CA THR A 159 10.83 16.69 15.90
C THR A 159 9.37 16.78 16.31
N SER A 160 9.07 16.48 17.57
CA SER A 160 7.73 16.63 18.18
C SER A 160 7.14 18.03 17.92
N GLN A 161 7.96 19.08 17.99
CA GLN A 161 7.52 20.44 17.71
C GLN A 161 7.07 20.62 16.24
N GLN A 162 7.84 20.09 15.29
CA GLN A 162 7.46 20.14 13.88
C GLN A 162 6.21 19.30 13.60
N VAL A 163 6.09 18.11 14.19
CA VAL A 163 4.91 17.24 14.05
C VAL A 163 3.65 17.93 14.57
N SER A 164 3.74 18.63 15.72
CA SER A 164 2.57 19.23 16.37
C SER A 164 2.22 20.63 15.87
N GLN A 165 3.19 21.42 15.35
CA GLN A 165 2.99 22.85 15.06
C GLN A 165 2.92 23.17 13.57
N LEU A 166 3.46 22.31 12.68
CA LEU A 166 3.34 22.55 11.25
C LEU A 166 1.91 22.22 10.76
N PRO A 167 1.37 23.05 9.87
CA PRO A 167 0.02 22.82 9.34
C PRO A 167 0.02 21.60 8.44
N LEU A 168 -0.82 20.62 8.78
CA LEU A 168 -0.97 19.35 8.04
C LEU A 168 -2.41 19.18 7.58
N ASN A 169 -2.60 18.82 6.32
CA ASN A 169 -3.92 18.48 5.82
C ASN A 169 -4.38 17.15 6.42
N GLY A 170 -5.48 17.15 7.16
CA GLY A 170 -6.03 15.96 7.81
C GLY A 170 -5.15 15.39 8.93
N ARG A 171 -4.19 16.17 9.47
CA ARG A 171 -3.23 15.75 10.51
C ARG A 171 -2.41 14.51 10.11
N ASP A 172 -2.00 14.47 8.83
CA ASP A 172 -1.17 13.40 8.27
C ASP A 172 0.33 13.74 8.45
N PHE A 173 0.98 13.08 9.41
CA PHE A 173 2.40 13.30 9.71
C PHE A 173 3.34 12.85 8.58
N VAL A 174 2.89 11.91 7.71
CA VAL A 174 3.71 11.41 6.59
C VAL A 174 4.05 12.53 5.61
N GLN A 175 3.20 13.56 5.51
CA GLN A 175 3.49 14.75 4.69
C GLN A 175 4.79 15.43 5.10
N LEU A 176 5.15 15.38 6.38
CA LEU A 176 6.42 15.98 6.88
C LEU A 176 7.64 15.18 6.43
N ALA A 177 7.50 13.92 6.06
CA ALA A 177 8.62 13.14 5.49
C ALA A 177 9.13 13.75 4.17
N THR A 178 8.29 14.51 3.46
CA THR A 178 8.70 15.25 2.24
C THR A 178 9.64 16.42 2.49
N LEU A 179 9.80 16.84 3.75
CA LEU A 179 10.83 17.82 4.13
C LEU A 179 12.25 17.26 4.03
N THR A 180 12.36 15.92 3.98
CA THR A 180 13.65 15.25 3.83
C THR A 180 14.17 15.40 2.39
N ALA A 181 15.44 15.75 2.25
CA ALA A 181 16.06 15.95 0.94
C ALA A 181 15.96 14.69 0.06
N GLY A 182 15.46 14.84 -1.17
CA GLY A 182 15.26 13.77 -2.13
C GLY A 182 13.98 12.92 -1.90
N ALA A 183 13.18 13.25 -0.90
CA ALA A 183 11.89 12.62 -0.66
C ALA A 183 10.78 13.29 -1.48
N THR A 184 9.92 12.47 -2.06
CA THR A 184 8.70 12.88 -2.77
C THR A 184 7.52 12.09 -2.23
N ALA A 185 6.40 12.77 -2.08
CA ALA A 185 5.14 12.11 -1.85
C ALA A 185 4.60 11.63 -3.20
N GLU A 186 4.28 10.37 -3.28
CA GLU A 186 3.68 9.79 -4.48
C GLU A 186 2.38 9.10 -4.11
N THR A 187 1.45 9.08 -5.07
CA THR A 187 0.28 8.23 -4.96
C THR A 187 0.74 6.78 -5.05
N ASN A 188 0.40 5.96 -4.06
CA ASN A 188 0.67 4.55 -4.14
C ASN A 188 -0.06 3.95 -5.36
N PRO A 189 0.64 3.30 -6.31
CA PRO A 189 0.01 2.71 -7.48
C PRO A 189 -1.05 1.63 -7.13
N ASN A 190 -0.99 1.07 -5.92
CA ASN A 190 -1.99 0.15 -5.40
C ASN A 190 -3.02 0.83 -4.48
N SER A 191 -3.06 2.16 -4.44
CA SER A 191 -3.99 2.92 -3.59
C SER A 191 -5.47 2.64 -3.91
N PHE A 192 -5.76 2.12 -5.09
CA PHE A 192 -7.10 1.67 -5.44
C PHE A 192 -7.61 0.54 -4.52
N PHE A 193 -6.74 -0.20 -3.85
CA PHE A 193 -7.12 -1.18 -2.82
C PHE A 193 -7.43 -0.56 -1.46
N THR A 194 -7.15 0.72 -1.27
CA THR A 194 -7.17 1.37 0.05
C THR A 194 -7.91 2.71 0.05
N ALA A 195 -9.01 2.85 -0.66
CA ALA A 195 -9.87 4.05 -0.68
C ALA A 195 -9.55 5.13 -1.73
N GLY A 196 -8.83 4.77 -2.77
CA GLY A 196 -8.55 5.69 -3.87
C GLY A 196 -7.37 6.62 -3.64
N SER A 197 -6.95 7.27 -4.70
CA SER A 197 -5.76 8.12 -4.78
C SER A 197 -5.92 9.50 -4.16
N ASP A 198 -6.96 9.73 -3.36
CA ASP A 198 -7.27 11.05 -2.86
C ASP A 198 -6.53 11.32 -1.56
N SER A 199 -5.62 12.30 -1.58
CA SER A 199 -4.78 12.70 -0.45
C SER A 199 -5.57 13.24 0.75
N GLU A 200 -6.86 13.53 0.58
CA GLU A 200 -7.73 14.01 1.66
C GLU A 200 -8.22 12.88 2.57
N VAL A 201 -8.14 11.64 2.10
CA VAL A 201 -8.42 10.47 2.93
C VAL A 201 -7.08 9.91 3.36
N ALA A 202 -6.59 10.37 4.49
CA ALA A 202 -5.40 9.80 5.14
C ALA A 202 -5.71 8.38 5.65
N THR A 203 -6.01 7.49 4.74
CA THR A 203 -6.04 6.06 4.99
C THR A 203 -4.70 5.46 4.60
N ARG A 204 -4.35 4.36 5.24
CA ARG A 204 -3.07 3.66 5.17
C ARG A 204 -2.42 3.50 3.81
N GLY A 205 -3.16 3.56 2.73
CA GLY A 205 -2.64 3.35 1.40
C GLY A 205 -2.60 4.57 0.49
N SER A 206 -3.14 5.69 0.94
CA SER A 206 -3.27 6.88 0.10
C SER A 206 -1.94 7.60 -0.11
N PHE A 207 -1.03 7.48 0.85
CA PHE A 207 0.26 8.16 0.82
C PHE A 207 1.42 7.17 0.81
N SER A 208 2.34 7.32 -0.11
CA SER A 208 3.59 6.61 -0.09
C SER A 208 4.76 7.56 -0.29
N LEU A 209 5.91 7.17 0.27
CA LEU A 209 7.13 7.94 0.25
C LEU A 209 8.10 7.31 -0.73
N SER A 210 8.58 8.10 -1.69
CA SER A 210 9.69 7.73 -2.56
C SER A 210 10.90 8.59 -2.23
N VAL A 211 12.07 8.00 -2.14
CA VAL A 211 13.32 8.71 -1.95
C VAL A 211 14.30 8.31 -3.03
N GLY A 212 14.85 9.30 -3.75
CA GLY A 212 15.83 9.07 -4.79
C GLY A 212 15.35 8.17 -5.92
N GLY A 213 14.05 8.20 -6.25
CA GLY A 213 13.44 7.36 -7.28
C GLY A 213 13.18 5.92 -6.86
N SER A 214 13.16 5.63 -5.55
CA SER A 214 12.71 4.33 -5.04
C SER A 214 11.24 4.12 -5.36
N ARG A 215 10.79 2.85 -5.40
CA ARG A 215 9.37 2.56 -5.58
C ARG A 215 8.58 3.01 -4.37
N PRO A 216 7.36 3.54 -4.55
CA PRO A 216 6.53 4.00 -3.44
C PRO A 216 6.26 2.91 -2.38
N ASN A 217 6.09 1.65 -2.79
CA ASN A 217 5.84 0.51 -1.90
C ASN A 217 7.11 -0.14 -1.30
N SER A 218 8.30 0.45 -1.53
CA SER A 218 9.57 -0.06 -0.99
C SER A 218 10.01 0.59 0.32
N THR A 219 9.20 1.50 0.88
CA THR A 219 9.46 2.10 2.20
C THR A 219 9.24 1.08 3.32
N ASP A 220 10.19 0.99 4.25
CA ASP A 220 10.07 0.19 5.48
C ASP A 220 9.59 1.08 6.63
N TRP A 221 8.39 0.82 7.15
CA TRP A 221 7.78 1.58 8.23
C TRP A 221 7.97 0.83 9.55
N LEU A 222 8.67 1.46 10.48
CA LEU A 222 8.89 0.93 11.83
C LEU A 222 8.27 1.86 12.88
N LEU A 223 7.49 1.30 13.80
CA LEU A 223 6.87 2.01 14.91
C LEU A 223 7.44 1.47 16.23
N ASP A 224 8.17 2.31 16.98
CA ASP A 224 8.99 1.91 18.13
C ASP A 224 9.95 0.76 17.83
N GLY A 225 10.55 0.77 16.63
CA GLY A 225 11.53 -0.21 16.19
C GLY A 225 10.97 -1.54 15.68
N VAL A 226 9.64 -1.72 15.64
CA VAL A 226 8.99 -2.95 15.14
C VAL A 226 8.20 -2.70 13.86
N ASP A 227 7.89 -3.78 13.14
CA ASP A 227 7.19 -3.73 11.85
C ASP A 227 5.83 -3.04 11.94
N ASN A 228 5.60 -2.07 11.06
CA ASN A 228 4.34 -1.37 10.87
C ASN A 228 3.99 -1.23 9.37
N ASN A 229 4.28 -2.27 8.59
CA ASN A 229 4.04 -2.28 7.16
C ASN A 229 2.68 -2.88 6.81
N GLU A 230 2.00 -2.26 5.87
CA GLU A 230 0.87 -2.83 5.16
C GLU A 230 1.40 -3.63 3.96
N LEU A 231 1.07 -4.94 3.86
CA LEU A 231 1.66 -5.82 2.86
C LEU A 231 0.94 -5.79 1.51
N THR A 232 -0.33 -5.39 1.46
CA THR A 232 -1.15 -5.46 0.24
C THR A 232 -0.80 -4.33 -0.73
N ALA A 233 -0.74 -3.10 -0.21
CA ALA A 233 -0.43 -1.91 -0.99
C ALA A 233 1.00 -1.38 -0.77
N GLY A 234 1.69 -1.88 0.25
CA GLY A 234 3.06 -1.47 0.60
C GLY A 234 3.13 -0.16 1.38
N GLY A 235 2.04 0.25 2.00
CA GLY A 235 1.94 1.45 2.80
C GLY A 235 2.26 1.25 4.28
N ILE A 236 1.76 2.19 5.10
CA ILE A 236 1.86 2.16 6.56
C ILE A 236 0.76 1.24 7.14
N GLY A 237 1.06 0.55 8.22
CA GLY A 237 0.13 -0.34 8.91
C GLY A 237 -0.89 0.43 9.76
N VAL A 238 -0.56 0.69 11.02
CA VAL A 238 -1.30 1.60 11.87
C VAL A 238 -0.85 3.03 11.60
N PHE A 239 -1.80 3.92 11.45
CA PHE A 239 -1.55 5.34 11.25
C PHE A 239 -1.68 6.08 12.59
N SER A 240 -0.55 6.30 13.29
CA SER A 240 -0.54 6.95 14.61
C SER A 240 -1.07 8.37 14.57
N SER A 241 -1.75 8.80 15.64
CA SER A 241 -2.13 10.20 15.86
C SER A 241 -0.88 11.07 16.01
N ILE A 242 -0.97 12.35 15.59
CA ILE A 242 0.09 13.34 15.81
C ILE A 242 0.40 13.50 17.29
N ASP A 243 -0.61 13.38 18.16
CA ASP A 243 -0.44 13.53 19.62
C ASP A 243 0.27 12.35 20.27
N ASP A 244 0.29 11.17 19.61
CA ASP A 244 1.07 10.00 20.04
C ASP A 244 2.53 10.07 19.60
N ILE A 245 2.88 10.78 18.53
CA ILE A 245 4.22 10.80 17.96
C ILE A 245 5.16 11.69 18.79
N GLN A 246 6.26 11.12 19.30
CA GLN A 246 7.35 11.85 19.94
C GLN A 246 8.24 12.52 18.90
N GLU A 247 8.72 11.76 17.92
CA GLU A 247 9.47 12.20 16.76
C GLU A 247 9.57 11.05 15.75
N PHE A 248 9.96 11.36 14.51
CA PHE A 248 10.30 10.33 13.56
C PHE A 248 11.51 10.72 12.70
N LYS A 249 12.24 9.71 12.23
CA LYS A 249 13.42 9.86 11.38
C LYS A 249 13.20 9.17 10.05
N VAL A 250 13.48 9.85 8.97
CA VAL A 250 13.50 9.27 7.63
C VAL A 250 14.94 8.96 7.27
N LEU A 251 15.31 7.68 7.26
CA LEU A 251 16.62 7.18 6.80
C LEU A 251 16.56 7.00 5.28
N THR A 252 17.41 7.71 4.56
CA THR A 252 17.33 7.78 3.10
C THR A 252 18.38 6.93 2.39
N TYR A 253 19.65 6.99 2.83
CA TYR A 253 20.76 6.28 2.19
C TYR A 253 21.74 5.73 3.24
N THR A 254 22.34 4.59 2.94
CA THR A 254 23.49 3.97 3.65
C THR A 254 23.33 3.85 5.15
N TYR A 255 22.11 3.55 5.61
CA TYR A 255 21.83 3.32 7.03
C TYR A 255 22.34 1.96 7.54
N SER A 256 22.42 1.79 8.85
CA SER A 256 22.96 0.61 9.55
C SER A 256 22.42 -0.73 9.03
N ALA A 257 23.23 -1.80 9.12
CA ALA A 257 22.87 -3.16 8.74
C ALA A 257 21.67 -3.73 9.53
N GLU A 258 21.36 -3.16 10.65
CA GLU A 258 20.17 -3.45 11.46
C GLU A 258 18.84 -3.21 10.73
N TYR A 259 18.79 -2.23 9.80
CA TYR A 259 17.60 -1.86 9.03
C TYR A 259 17.68 -2.33 7.58
N GLY A 260 16.54 -2.29 6.85
CA GLY A 260 16.51 -2.48 5.40
C GLY A 260 15.98 -3.82 4.93
N THR A 261 14.87 -4.29 5.49
CA THR A 261 14.07 -5.38 4.94
C THR A 261 13.37 -4.99 3.63
N ARG A 262 13.43 -3.71 3.27
CA ARG A 262 12.97 -3.16 2.00
C ARG A 262 14.06 -2.29 1.37
N ALA A 263 14.05 -2.19 0.05
CA ALA A 263 15.12 -1.51 -0.69
C ALA A 263 14.97 0.03 -0.77
N GLY A 264 13.90 0.59 -0.23
CA GLY A 264 13.63 2.02 -0.16
C GLY A 264 14.10 2.67 1.14
N PRO A 265 13.55 3.84 1.48
CA PRO A 265 13.83 4.49 2.76
C PRO A 265 13.27 3.68 3.93
N THR A 266 13.86 3.86 5.10
CA THR A 266 13.30 3.36 6.37
C THR A 266 12.81 4.53 7.20
N VAL A 267 11.54 4.49 7.64
CA VAL A 267 10.94 5.52 8.49
C VAL A 267 10.80 4.96 9.90
N LEU A 268 11.52 5.55 10.83
CA LEU A 268 11.51 5.19 12.25
C LEU A 268 10.57 6.16 12.98
N VAL A 269 9.44 5.68 13.47
CA VAL A 269 8.49 6.47 14.27
C VAL A 269 8.60 6.05 15.71
N THR A 270 8.74 7.03 16.62
CA THR A 270 8.76 6.79 18.08
C THR A 270 7.52 7.40 18.71
N THR A 271 6.80 6.61 19.48
CA THR A 271 5.63 7.07 20.23
C THR A 271 6.02 7.73 21.54
N LYS A 272 5.14 8.62 22.05
CA LYS A 272 5.31 9.26 23.36
C LYS A 272 5.17 8.24 24.50
N SER A 273 5.87 8.50 25.57
CA SER A 273 5.78 7.80 26.86
C SER A 273 5.21 8.73 27.94
N GLY A 274 4.72 8.17 29.02
CA GLY A 274 4.47 8.92 30.24
C GLY A 274 5.78 9.38 30.87
N THR A 275 5.71 10.43 31.69
CA THR A 275 6.84 11.04 32.41
C THR A 275 6.57 11.10 33.90
N ASN A 276 7.49 11.66 34.71
CA ASN A 276 7.27 11.90 36.14
C ASN A 276 6.24 12.99 36.46
N GLU A 277 5.82 13.74 35.43
CA GLU A 277 4.77 14.76 35.51
C GLU A 277 3.60 14.35 34.63
N ILE A 278 2.39 14.63 35.10
CA ILE A 278 1.17 14.41 34.30
C ILE A 278 1.11 15.52 33.24
N HIS A 279 0.98 15.09 32.00
CA HIS A 279 0.85 15.98 30.85
C HIS A 279 -0.17 15.42 29.85
N GLY A 280 -0.71 16.27 29.00
CA GLY A 280 -1.66 15.84 27.99
C GLY A 280 -2.17 17.02 27.18
N SER A 281 -2.98 16.68 26.18
CA SER A 281 -3.62 17.63 25.29
C SER A 281 -5.08 17.24 25.05
N LEU A 282 -5.91 18.22 24.76
CA LEU A 282 -7.23 18.04 24.17
C LEU A 282 -7.31 18.94 22.96
N PHE A 283 -7.87 18.45 21.88
CA PHE A 283 -7.98 19.21 20.65
C PHE A 283 -9.30 18.98 19.92
N GLU A 284 -9.71 19.99 19.17
CA GLU A 284 -10.81 19.93 18.22
C GLU A 284 -10.41 20.74 16.99
N PHE A 285 -10.50 20.11 15.80
CA PHE A 285 -10.34 20.78 14.50
C PHE A 285 -11.63 20.68 13.72
N VAL A 286 -12.18 21.83 13.39
CA VAL A 286 -13.44 21.93 12.64
C VAL A 286 -13.19 22.64 11.32
N ARG A 287 -13.69 22.05 10.23
CA ARG A 287 -13.82 22.71 8.93
C ARG A 287 -15.28 22.60 8.47
N ASN A 288 -15.82 23.67 7.97
CA ASN A 288 -17.21 23.73 7.51
C ASN A 288 -17.30 24.61 6.27
N THR A 289 -18.07 24.19 5.29
CA THR A 289 -18.33 24.92 4.05
C THR A 289 -18.69 26.38 4.27
N ASP A 290 -19.45 26.68 5.33
CA ASP A 290 -19.88 28.05 5.68
C ASP A 290 -18.71 28.97 6.08
N LEU A 291 -17.55 28.39 6.40
CA LEU A 291 -16.30 29.07 6.74
C LEU A 291 -15.28 29.04 5.60
N ASP A 292 -15.53 28.27 4.55
CA ASP A 292 -14.62 28.06 3.43
C ASP A 292 -14.94 29.03 2.28
N ALA A 293 -13.90 29.49 1.59
CA ALA A 293 -14.06 30.17 0.31
C ALA A 293 -14.17 29.13 -0.81
N LYS A 294 -14.93 29.42 -1.85
CA LYS A 294 -14.94 28.59 -3.04
C LYS A 294 -13.59 28.58 -3.75
N SER A 295 -13.24 27.46 -4.39
CA SER A 295 -12.09 27.39 -5.29
C SER A 295 -12.24 28.44 -6.42
N TYR A 296 -11.12 29.00 -6.89
CA TYR A 296 -11.12 30.02 -7.95
C TYR A 296 -11.89 29.60 -9.20
N PHE A 297 -11.78 28.34 -9.61
CA PHE A 297 -12.41 27.79 -10.79
C PHE A 297 -13.81 27.19 -10.51
N ALA A 298 -14.25 27.09 -9.27
CA ALA A 298 -15.56 26.54 -8.92
C ALA A 298 -16.66 27.59 -9.02
N SER A 299 -17.87 27.16 -9.41
CA SER A 299 -19.07 28.02 -9.42
C SER A 299 -19.61 28.30 -8.01
N SER A 300 -19.47 27.34 -7.09
CA SER A 300 -19.92 27.39 -5.71
C SER A 300 -18.83 26.83 -4.76
N ALA A 301 -18.95 27.05 -3.46
CA ALA A 301 -18.14 26.37 -2.48
C ALA A 301 -18.55 24.89 -2.41
N GLU A 302 -17.56 24.00 -2.39
CA GLU A 302 -17.77 22.56 -2.23
C GLU A 302 -18.28 22.26 -0.82
N LYS A 303 -19.19 21.32 -0.67
CA LYS A 303 -19.65 20.91 0.64
C LYS A 303 -18.53 20.17 1.37
N PHE A 304 -18.05 20.74 2.47
CA PHE A 304 -17.00 20.14 3.29
C PHE A 304 -17.28 20.31 4.77
N ASN A 305 -17.48 19.21 5.47
CA ASN A 305 -17.65 19.20 6.93
C ASN A 305 -16.64 18.23 7.53
N LEU A 306 -15.74 18.73 8.36
CA LEU A 306 -14.74 17.95 9.11
C LEU A 306 -14.89 18.27 10.58
N ASN A 307 -14.95 17.22 11.41
CA ASN A 307 -14.75 17.30 12.85
C ASN A 307 -13.68 16.27 13.19
N GLN A 308 -12.56 16.72 13.73
CA GLN A 308 -11.45 15.87 14.15
C GLN A 308 -11.05 16.28 15.56
N PHE A 309 -11.34 15.43 16.53
CA PHE A 309 -11.14 15.72 17.93
C PHE A 309 -10.53 14.54 18.66
N GLY A 310 -9.90 14.86 19.78
CA GLY A 310 -9.25 13.84 20.57
C GLY A 310 -8.47 14.41 21.73
N GLY A 311 -7.60 13.59 22.28
CA GLY A 311 -6.72 14.01 23.32
C GLY A 311 -5.77 12.92 23.76
N SER A 312 -4.74 13.34 24.46
CA SER A 312 -3.73 12.47 25.02
C SER A 312 -3.51 12.76 26.51
N VAL A 313 -3.08 11.76 27.25
CA VAL A 313 -2.64 11.91 28.62
C VAL A 313 -1.49 10.96 28.91
N GLY A 314 -0.44 11.48 29.51
CA GLY A 314 0.72 10.71 29.95
C GLY A 314 1.10 11.07 31.38
N GLY A 315 1.67 10.11 32.13
CA GLY A 315 2.13 10.37 33.47
C GLY A 315 2.62 9.12 34.22
N PRO A 316 3.04 9.24 35.48
CA PRO A 316 3.57 8.16 36.23
C PRO A 316 2.44 7.39 36.96
N ILE A 317 2.38 6.06 36.75
CA ILE A 317 1.72 5.16 37.70
C ILE A 317 2.58 5.07 38.99
N ARG A 318 3.90 5.03 38.80
CA ARG A 318 4.89 5.09 39.87
C ARG A 318 6.08 5.91 39.42
N LYS A 319 6.37 7.04 40.05
CA LYS A 319 7.49 7.94 39.74
C LYS A 319 8.80 7.17 39.59
N ASN A 320 9.60 7.54 38.58
CA ASN A 320 10.89 6.95 38.25
C ASN A 320 10.84 5.45 37.95
N LYS A 321 9.65 4.87 37.72
CA LYS A 321 9.54 3.42 37.56
C LYS A 321 8.50 2.95 36.51
N THR A 322 7.27 3.46 36.60
CA THR A 322 6.18 2.98 35.73
C THR A 322 5.41 4.14 35.16
N PHE A 323 5.31 4.21 33.87
CA PHE A 323 4.73 5.30 33.13
C PHE A 323 3.67 4.79 32.18
N LEU A 324 2.60 5.53 32.03
CA LEU A 324 1.51 5.24 31.08
C LEU A 324 1.30 6.47 30.21
N PHE A 325 1.11 6.20 28.92
CA PHE A 325 0.63 7.17 27.95
C PHE A 325 -0.58 6.60 27.22
N VAL A 326 -1.59 7.40 26.98
CA VAL A 326 -2.81 7.05 26.26
C VAL A 326 -3.19 8.20 25.33
N ASP A 327 -3.56 7.87 24.12
CA ASP A 327 -4.06 8.79 23.11
C ASP A 327 -5.34 8.24 22.47
N GLY A 328 -6.23 9.15 22.04
CA GLY A 328 -7.41 8.78 21.25
C GLY A 328 -7.82 9.91 20.33
N GLU A 329 -8.14 9.58 19.10
CA GLU A 329 -8.59 10.53 18.07
C GLU A 329 -9.80 9.99 17.33
N GLN A 330 -10.78 10.86 17.07
CA GLN A 330 -11.96 10.59 16.25
C GLN A 330 -12.03 11.62 15.13
N LYS A 331 -12.28 11.15 13.89
CA LYS A 331 -12.41 12.00 12.70
C LYS A 331 -13.71 11.66 11.98
N TYR A 332 -14.52 12.68 11.72
CA TYR A 332 -15.70 12.61 10.87
C TYR A 332 -15.57 13.60 9.72
N GLN A 333 -15.56 13.08 8.50
CA GLN A 333 -15.47 13.91 7.30
C GLN A 333 -16.63 13.63 6.36
N ARG A 334 -17.23 14.71 5.83
CA ARG A 334 -18.27 14.68 4.79
C ARG A 334 -17.88 15.68 3.72
N HIS A 335 -17.52 15.17 2.55
CA HIS A 335 -17.01 15.98 1.44
C HIS A 335 -17.88 15.74 0.20
N GLY A 336 -18.52 16.79 -0.30
CA GLY A 336 -19.21 16.80 -1.58
C GLY A 336 -18.19 16.79 -2.72
N ILE A 337 -18.27 15.81 -3.59
CA ILE A 337 -17.37 15.68 -4.74
C ILE A 337 -18.16 15.96 -6.00
N ALA A 338 -17.76 16.99 -6.73
CA ALA A 338 -18.42 17.35 -7.99
C ALA A 338 -17.99 16.38 -9.10
N PHE A 339 -18.95 15.69 -9.69
CA PHE A 339 -18.76 14.82 -10.84
C PHE A 339 -19.49 15.39 -12.07
N THR A 340 -18.82 15.31 -13.18
CA THR A 340 -19.42 15.58 -14.49
C THR A 340 -19.24 14.38 -15.39
N GLY A 341 -20.25 14.04 -16.18
CA GLY A 341 -20.15 12.87 -17.04
C GLY A 341 -21.15 12.89 -18.20
N LEU A 342 -20.92 11.97 -19.12
CA LEU A 342 -21.79 11.76 -20.26
C LEU A 342 -22.69 10.55 -20.00
N VAL A 343 -23.97 10.74 -20.10
CA VAL A 343 -24.99 9.69 -20.02
C VAL A 343 -25.88 9.70 -21.30
N PRO A 344 -26.42 8.56 -21.70
CA PRO A 344 -27.30 8.51 -22.88
C PRO A 344 -28.57 9.32 -22.66
N SER A 345 -29.01 10.03 -23.68
CA SER A 345 -30.27 10.77 -23.64
C SER A 345 -31.48 9.82 -23.53
N LEU A 346 -32.60 10.32 -23.07
CA LEU A 346 -33.84 9.51 -23.01
C LEU A 346 -34.26 8.99 -24.37
N ALA A 347 -34.01 9.75 -25.48
CA ALA A 347 -34.27 9.28 -26.83
C ALA A 347 -33.39 8.08 -27.19
N MET A 348 -32.09 8.18 -26.93
CA MET A 348 -31.15 7.08 -27.19
C MET A 348 -31.52 5.81 -26.44
N ARG A 349 -31.96 5.91 -25.17
CA ARG A 349 -32.42 4.76 -24.38
C ARG A 349 -33.65 4.04 -24.99
N ASN A 350 -34.41 4.74 -25.76
CA ASN A 350 -35.56 4.19 -26.51
C ASN A 350 -35.20 3.81 -27.95
N GLY A 351 -33.94 3.78 -28.30
CA GLY A 351 -33.47 3.42 -29.65
C GLY A 351 -33.48 4.54 -30.68
N ASP A 352 -33.76 5.80 -30.31
CA ASP A 352 -33.76 6.95 -31.22
C ASP A 352 -32.41 7.71 -31.11
N PHE A 353 -31.57 7.53 -32.11
CA PHE A 353 -30.27 8.19 -32.32
C PHE A 353 -30.31 9.32 -33.31
N SER A 354 -31.50 9.89 -33.62
CA SER A 354 -31.67 11.07 -34.45
C SER A 354 -31.13 12.34 -33.80
N SER A 355 -30.86 12.29 -32.52
CA SER A 355 -30.13 13.30 -31.74
C SER A 355 -28.97 12.70 -30.98
N ASP A 356 -27.96 13.55 -30.66
CA ASP A 356 -26.84 13.18 -29.80
C ASP A 356 -27.25 13.09 -28.31
N ALA A 357 -26.28 12.80 -27.43
CA ALA A 357 -26.52 12.72 -25.99
C ALA A 357 -26.97 14.05 -25.34
N PHE A 358 -26.77 15.17 -25.99
CA PHE A 358 -27.19 16.52 -25.57
C PHE A 358 -28.53 16.96 -26.14
N GLY A 359 -29.12 16.15 -27.06
CA GLY A 359 -30.37 16.43 -27.73
C GLY A 359 -30.22 17.27 -29.01
N ASN A 360 -29.00 17.50 -29.50
CA ASN A 360 -28.79 18.17 -30.77
C ASN A 360 -29.10 17.21 -31.93
N PRO A 361 -29.79 17.66 -32.99
CA PRO A 361 -30.04 16.83 -34.18
C PRO A 361 -28.74 16.33 -34.82
N VAL A 362 -28.67 15.04 -35.07
CA VAL A 362 -27.56 14.44 -35.81
C VAL A 362 -27.73 14.66 -37.29
N SER A 363 -26.71 15.21 -37.94
CA SER A 363 -26.72 15.43 -39.37
C SER A 363 -26.48 14.12 -40.14
N GLY A 364 -27.48 13.67 -40.88
CA GLY A 364 -27.39 12.47 -41.70
C GLY A 364 -27.62 11.18 -40.89
N LEU A 365 -27.06 10.09 -41.40
CA LEU A 365 -27.16 8.77 -40.75
C LEU A 365 -25.99 8.55 -39.82
N ALA A 366 -26.27 8.22 -38.54
CA ALA A 366 -25.27 8.02 -37.48
C ALA A 366 -25.01 6.54 -37.18
N ILE A 367 -25.99 5.68 -37.44
CA ILE A 367 -25.95 4.25 -37.15
C ILE A 367 -26.46 3.39 -38.31
N VAL A 368 -25.91 2.20 -38.44
CA VAL A 368 -26.34 1.16 -39.38
C VAL A 368 -26.85 -0.07 -38.63
N ASN A 369 -27.64 -0.90 -39.31
CA ASN A 369 -28.09 -2.19 -38.80
C ASN A 369 -26.98 -3.23 -38.95
N PRO A 370 -26.32 -3.67 -37.89
CA PRO A 370 -25.19 -4.60 -37.93
C PRO A 370 -25.57 -6.00 -38.47
N ASN A 371 -26.86 -6.37 -38.41
CA ASN A 371 -27.36 -7.63 -39.02
C ASN A 371 -27.32 -7.61 -40.54
N MET A 372 -27.26 -6.41 -41.13
CA MET A 372 -27.25 -6.19 -42.58
C MET A 372 -25.85 -5.88 -43.13
N ILE A 373 -24.85 -5.62 -42.22
CA ILE A 373 -23.44 -5.45 -42.59
C ILE A 373 -22.90 -6.82 -43.00
N GLY A 374 -22.66 -7.06 -44.20
CA GLY A 374 -22.08 -8.35 -44.56
C GLY A 374 -22.72 -8.97 -45.77
N ALA A 375 -23.83 -8.43 -46.19
CA ALA A 375 -24.45 -8.88 -47.42
C ALA A 375 -23.77 -8.28 -48.67
N SER A 376 -22.90 -7.23 -48.56
CA SER A 376 -22.11 -6.69 -49.66
C SER A 376 -21.06 -5.67 -49.30
N THR A 377 -20.00 -5.57 -50.06
CA THR A 377 -18.91 -4.59 -49.90
C THR A 377 -19.24 -3.21 -50.53
N SER A 378 -20.40 -3.03 -51.11
CA SER A 378 -20.79 -1.78 -51.75
C SER A 378 -22.12 -1.23 -51.21
N PRO A 379 -22.15 -0.04 -50.57
CA PRO A 379 -23.36 0.59 -50.03
C PRO A 379 -24.45 0.86 -51.09
N ALA A 380 -24.08 0.98 -52.35
CA ALA A 380 -25.03 1.25 -53.47
C ALA A 380 -25.94 0.06 -53.81
N ILE A 381 -25.61 -1.15 -53.31
CA ILE A 381 -26.33 -2.38 -53.69
C ILE A 381 -27.29 -2.82 -52.58
N TYR A 382 -27.13 -2.29 -51.33
CA TYR A 382 -27.95 -2.67 -50.17
C TYR A 382 -28.48 -1.44 -49.43
N PRO A 383 -29.59 -0.85 -49.91
CA PRO A 383 -30.27 0.25 -49.23
C PRO A 383 -30.72 -0.13 -47.80
N ASN A 384 -30.76 -1.42 -47.47
CA ASN A 384 -31.22 -1.95 -46.16
C ASN A 384 -30.12 -2.07 -45.13
N VAL A 385 -28.87 -1.65 -45.39
CA VAL A 385 -27.83 -1.61 -44.37
C VAL A 385 -28.14 -0.60 -43.27
N TYR A 386 -28.97 0.37 -43.54
CA TYR A 386 -29.46 1.34 -42.59
C TYR A 386 -30.75 0.85 -41.92
N PHE A 387 -31.01 1.31 -40.72
CA PHE A 387 -32.32 1.16 -40.13
C PHE A 387 -33.37 1.88 -41.01
N GLN A 388 -34.55 1.33 -41.10
CA GLN A 388 -35.62 1.77 -42.02
C GLN A 388 -36.81 2.28 -41.22
N CYS A 389 -37.34 3.45 -41.62
CA CYS A 389 -38.52 4.08 -41.06
C CYS A 389 -39.64 4.21 -42.12
N ASP A 390 -40.87 4.35 -41.67
CA ASP A 390 -42.05 4.70 -42.48
C ASP A 390 -42.03 6.18 -42.87
N GLY A 391 -43.03 6.62 -43.62
CA GLY A 391 -43.17 8.02 -44.06
C GLY A 391 -43.45 9.00 -42.90
N ALA A 392 -43.79 8.53 -41.70
CA ALA A 392 -43.96 9.32 -40.50
C ALA A 392 -42.74 9.35 -39.63
N GLY A 393 -41.66 8.65 -40.00
CA GLY A 393 -40.40 8.57 -39.25
C GLY A 393 -40.42 7.57 -38.10
N ASN A 394 -41.35 6.63 -38.06
CA ASN A 394 -41.34 5.52 -37.08
C ASN A 394 -40.52 4.36 -37.64
N PRO A 395 -39.73 3.67 -36.79
CA PRO A 395 -38.94 2.52 -37.23
C PRO A 395 -39.85 1.37 -37.73
N LEU A 396 -39.56 0.85 -38.90
CA LEU A 396 -40.27 -0.33 -39.43
C LEU A 396 -39.97 -1.56 -38.59
N PRO A 397 -40.93 -2.50 -38.41
CA PRO A 397 -40.69 -3.75 -37.69
C PRO A 397 -39.54 -4.55 -38.31
N SER A 398 -38.79 -5.26 -37.48
CA SER A 398 -37.74 -6.19 -37.91
C SER A 398 -38.30 -7.59 -38.15
N ASN A 399 -37.73 -8.27 -39.14
CA ASN A 399 -37.91 -9.71 -39.32
C ASN A 399 -37.11 -10.50 -38.28
N PRO A 400 -37.35 -11.81 -38.10
CA PRO A 400 -36.57 -12.66 -37.16
C PRO A 400 -35.06 -12.73 -37.47
N ASP A 401 -34.64 -12.48 -38.71
CA ASP A 401 -33.23 -12.42 -39.10
C ASP A 401 -32.61 -11.04 -38.90
N GLY A 402 -33.30 -10.09 -38.32
CA GLY A 402 -32.85 -8.73 -38.09
C GLY A 402 -32.97 -7.78 -39.28
N SER A 403 -33.44 -8.25 -40.40
CA SER A 403 -33.72 -7.41 -41.55
C SER A 403 -35.00 -6.59 -41.38
N GLN A 404 -35.16 -5.55 -42.20
CA GLN A 404 -36.37 -4.72 -42.25
C GLN A 404 -36.87 -4.60 -43.69
N ALA A 405 -38.18 -4.34 -43.87
CA ALA A 405 -38.74 -3.94 -45.14
C ALA A 405 -38.06 -2.63 -45.61
N GLN A 406 -38.03 -2.38 -46.93
CA GLN A 406 -37.48 -1.14 -47.46
C GLN A 406 -38.41 0.04 -47.15
N GLY A 407 -37.78 1.08 -46.57
CA GLY A 407 -38.44 2.33 -46.21
C GLY A 407 -37.50 3.51 -46.43
N THR A 408 -37.60 4.53 -45.61
CA THR A 408 -36.64 5.65 -45.54
C THR A 408 -35.55 5.36 -44.53
N PRO A 409 -34.27 5.42 -44.91
CA PRO A 409 -33.15 5.27 -43.94
C PRO A 409 -33.28 6.25 -42.77
N CYS A 410 -33.09 5.76 -41.55
CA CYS A 410 -33.21 6.55 -40.32
C CYS A 410 -32.25 6.09 -39.21
N ASN A 411 -32.13 6.89 -38.16
CA ASN A 411 -31.30 6.62 -36.99
C ASN A 411 -32.08 5.99 -35.80
N LYS A 412 -33.05 5.11 -36.13
CA LYS A 412 -33.93 4.52 -35.10
C LYS A 412 -33.90 3.01 -35.13
N ILE A 413 -33.60 2.42 -33.96
CA ILE A 413 -33.61 0.97 -33.78
C ILE A 413 -35.07 0.52 -33.54
N PRO A 414 -35.61 -0.44 -34.31
CA PRO A 414 -36.94 -0.98 -34.04
C PRO A 414 -36.95 -1.77 -32.72
N ALA A 415 -38.06 -1.68 -32.00
CA ALA A 415 -38.24 -2.30 -30.69
C ALA A 415 -37.94 -3.81 -30.68
N GLY A 416 -38.22 -4.51 -31.78
CA GLY A 416 -37.93 -5.95 -31.90
C GLY A 416 -36.44 -6.30 -31.98
N LEU A 417 -35.54 -5.34 -32.19
CA LEU A 417 -34.09 -5.54 -32.17
C LEU A 417 -33.44 -5.08 -30.88
N ILE A 418 -34.18 -4.39 -30.01
CA ILE A 418 -33.65 -3.97 -28.71
C ILE A 418 -33.47 -5.19 -27.81
N ASN A 419 -32.26 -5.37 -27.36
CA ASN A 419 -31.87 -6.45 -26.43
C ASN A 419 -32.36 -6.16 -25.01
N ASN A 420 -33.01 -7.14 -24.37
CA ASN A 420 -33.55 -6.97 -23.02
C ASN A 420 -32.48 -6.64 -21.97
N ILE A 421 -31.27 -7.21 -22.09
CA ILE A 421 -30.15 -6.95 -21.17
C ILE A 421 -29.65 -5.53 -21.41
N GLY A 422 -29.37 -5.16 -22.67
CA GLY A 422 -28.92 -3.83 -23.02
C GLY A 422 -29.92 -2.75 -22.58
N GLN A 423 -31.21 -2.96 -22.77
CA GLN A 423 -32.26 -2.04 -22.31
C GLN A 423 -32.30 -1.92 -20.78
N ALA A 424 -32.20 -3.02 -20.05
CA ALA A 424 -32.19 -3.02 -18.58
C ALA A 424 -30.97 -2.26 -18.04
N MET A 425 -29.80 -2.47 -18.62
CA MET A 425 -28.56 -1.78 -18.24
C MET A 425 -28.62 -0.29 -18.58
N MET A 426 -29.12 0.09 -19.77
CA MET A 426 -29.32 1.49 -20.17
C MET A 426 -30.24 2.25 -19.21
N ASN A 427 -31.24 1.58 -18.63
CA ASN A 427 -32.17 2.19 -17.69
C ASN A 427 -31.53 2.48 -16.30
N ILE A 428 -30.33 1.98 -16.03
CA ILE A 428 -29.58 2.29 -14.79
C ILE A 428 -29.03 3.72 -14.82
N TYR A 429 -28.72 4.26 -16.00
CA TYR A 429 -28.22 5.62 -16.12
C TYR A 429 -29.21 6.64 -15.56
N PRO A 430 -28.75 7.68 -14.84
CA PRO A 430 -29.59 8.82 -14.51
C PRO A 430 -29.98 9.60 -15.76
N ALA A 431 -31.08 10.33 -15.73
CA ALA A 431 -31.46 11.23 -16.82
C ALA A 431 -30.45 12.40 -16.94
N PRO A 432 -30.11 12.86 -18.16
CA PRO A 432 -29.32 14.08 -18.34
C PRO A 432 -29.92 15.25 -17.56
N ASN A 433 -29.10 16.09 -16.94
CA ASN A 433 -29.53 17.24 -16.13
C ASN A 433 -28.74 18.52 -16.43
N ALA A 434 -27.80 18.48 -17.38
CA ALA A 434 -26.95 19.61 -17.73
C ALA A 434 -26.74 19.73 -19.25
N ASN A 435 -26.38 20.92 -19.70
CA ASN A 435 -25.91 21.22 -21.05
C ASN A 435 -26.82 20.75 -22.22
N ALA A 436 -28.12 20.65 -22.00
CA ALA A 436 -29.07 20.31 -23.06
C ALA A 436 -28.95 21.27 -24.25
N GLY A 437 -28.83 20.74 -25.47
CA GLY A 437 -28.74 21.52 -26.72
C GLY A 437 -27.38 22.22 -26.94
N ASN A 438 -26.37 21.99 -26.11
CA ASN A 438 -25.04 22.57 -26.27
C ASN A 438 -24.10 21.64 -27.07
N PRO A 439 -23.77 21.97 -28.34
CA PRO A 439 -22.95 21.10 -29.18
C PRO A 439 -21.47 21.07 -28.78
N ASN A 440 -21.03 21.99 -27.91
CA ASN A 440 -19.64 22.09 -27.46
C ASN A 440 -19.41 21.49 -26.06
N ALA A 441 -20.44 20.94 -25.45
CA ALA A 441 -20.32 20.35 -24.14
C ALA A 441 -19.67 18.97 -24.21
N SER A 442 -18.89 18.63 -23.16
CA SER A 442 -18.29 17.33 -23.00
C SER A 442 -19.01 16.44 -21.97
N TYR A 443 -20.03 16.99 -21.29
CA TYR A 443 -20.83 16.27 -20.29
C TYR A 443 -22.29 16.78 -20.33
N ASN A 444 -23.22 15.91 -19.97
CA ASN A 444 -24.66 16.23 -19.90
C ASN A 444 -25.30 15.85 -18.54
N TYR A 445 -24.48 15.41 -17.62
CA TYR A 445 -24.92 15.10 -16.26
C TYR A 445 -23.93 15.67 -15.23
N VAL A 446 -24.46 16.22 -14.16
CA VAL A 446 -23.71 16.75 -13.00
C VAL A 446 -24.33 16.21 -11.73
N ASN A 447 -23.49 15.79 -10.79
CA ASN A 447 -23.89 15.35 -9.46
C ASN A 447 -22.82 15.72 -8.44
N GLU A 448 -23.21 15.95 -7.19
CA GLU A 448 -22.31 16.25 -6.09
C GLU A 448 -22.62 15.36 -4.89
N PRO A 449 -22.36 14.05 -5.00
CA PRO A 449 -22.58 13.13 -3.89
C PRO A 449 -21.59 13.36 -2.76
N VAL A 450 -22.00 12.97 -1.55
CA VAL A 450 -21.20 13.16 -0.34
C VAL A 450 -20.34 11.92 -0.07
N ARG A 451 -19.03 12.09 -0.13
CA ARG A 451 -18.04 11.15 0.41
C ARG A 451 -18.06 11.21 1.94
N SER A 452 -18.00 10.08 2.59
CA SER A 452 -17.87 10.00 4.05
C SER A 452 -16.60 9.28 4.47
N LEU A 453 -16.00 9.74 5.57
CA LEU A 453 -14.93 9.06 6.27
C LEU A 453 -15.17 9.20 7.77
N ASP A 454 -15.24 8.07 8.46
CA ASP A 454 -15.31 7.97 9.92
C ASP A 454 -14.10 7.15 10.37
N GLU A 455 -13.16 7.78 11.10
CA GLU A 455 -11.90 7.16 11.54
C GLU A 455 -11.76 7.26 13.05
N THR A 456 -11.35 6.18 13.68
CA THR A 456 -11.09 6.10 15.13
C THR A 456 -9.69 5.56 15.34
N LYS A 457 -8.88 6.30 16.10
CA LYS A 457 -7.53 5.90 16.51
C LYS A 457 -7.45 5.83 18.02
N PHE A 458 -6.66 4.89 18.50
CA PHE A 458 -6.37 4.71 19.91
C PHE A 458 -4.99 4.12 20.09
N ASP A 459 -4.16 4.76 20.88
CA ASP A 459 -2.83 4.31 21.21
C ASP A 459 -2.65 4.25 22.73
N THR A 460 -1.92 3.24 23.21
CA THR A 460 -1.53 3.16 24.62
C THR A 460 -0.14 2.55 24.73
N ARG A 461 0.68 3.16 25.58
CA ARG A 461 2.04 2.73 25.88
C ARG A 461 2.28 2.70 27.37
N LEU A 462 2.85 1.59 27.84
CA LEU A 462 3.27 1.36 29.21
C LEU A 462 4.78 1.11 29.21
N ASP A 463 5.54 1.95 29.93
CA ASP A 463 6.97 1.79 30.15
C ASP A 463 7.20 1.43 31.63
N HIS A 464 8.07 0.44 31.88
CA HIS A 464 8.36 -0.03 33.24
C HIS A 464 9.84 -0.37 33.41
N THR A 465 10.46 0.24 34.41
CA THR A 465 11.81 -0.12 34.87
C THR A 465 11.71 -1.25 35.89
N LEU A 466 11.95 -2.50 35.44
CA LEU A 466 11.94 -3.69 36.29
C LEU A 466 13.09 -3.66 37.31
N SER A 467 14.30 -3.34 36.83
CA SER A 467 15.53 -3.19 37.63
C SER A 467 16.39 -2.08 37.01
N VAL A 468 17.53 -1.77 37.66
CA VAL A 468 18.54 -0.85 37.10
C VAL A 468 19.13 -1.35 35.76
N LYS A 469 18.96 -2.64 35.47
CA LYS A 469 19.45 -3.30 34.27
C LYS A 469 18.37 -3.58 33.25
N ASP A 470 17.10 -3.56 33.64
CA ASP A 470 15.98 -4.01 32.78
C ASP A 470 14.92 -2.94 32.66
N ASN A 471 14.68 -2.51 31.40
CA ASN A 471 13.62 -1.60 31.05
C ASN A 471 12.74 -2.27 30.01
N VAL A 472 11.43 -2.29 30.25
CA VAL A 472 10.43 -2.89 29.35
C VAL A 472 9.39 -1.87 28.96
N PHE A 473 8.87 -2.02 27.74
CA PHE A 473 7.67 -1.32 27.32
C PHE A 473 6.68 -2.25 26.63
N GLY A 474 5.42 -1.88 26.68
CA GLY A 474 4.36 -2.51 25.89
C GLY A 474 3.52 -1.42 25.20
N ARG A 475 3.19 -1.63 23.92
CA ARG A 475 2.34 -0.72 23.16
C ARG A 475 1.23 -1.49 22.47
N PHE A 476 0.05 -0.91 22.45
CA PHE A 476 -1.07 -1.32 21.62
C PHE A 476 -1.59 -0.12 20.85
N SER A 477 -1.67 -0.28 19.54
CA SER A 477 -2.21 0.72 18.62
C SER A 477 -3.39 0.14 17.84
N TYR A 478 -4.40 0.94 17.68
CA TYR A 478 -5.66 0.64 17.00
C TYR A 478 -6.00 1.77 16.05
N ASP A 479 -6.32 1.42 14.81
CA ASP A 479 -6.77 2.35 13.80
C ASP A 479 -7.87 1.68 12.97
N GLN A 480 -9.02 2.33 12.87
CA GLN A 480 -10.18 1.84 12.14
C GLN A 480 -10.82 2.97 11.36
N ALA A 481 -10.98 2.76 10.05
CA ALA A 481 -11.64 3.71 9.17
C ALA A 481 -12.79 3.03 8.41
N PHE A 482 -13.91 3.74 8.34
CA PHE A 482 -15.05 3.44 7.48
C PHE A 482 -15.20 4.57 6.49
N SER A 483 -15.20 4.27 5.21
CA SER A 483 -15.39 5.27 4.16
C SER A 483 -16.43 4.81 3.15
N PHE A 484 -17.19 5.77 2.65
CA PHE A 484 -17.96 5.60 1.43
C PHE A 484 -17.45 6.58 0.39
N VAL A 485 -16.95 6.05 -0.72
CA VAL A 485 -16.50 6.81 -1.89
C VAL A 485 -17.59 6.75 -2.93
N PRO A 486 -18.35 7.82 -3.13
CA PRO A 486 -19.48 7.80 -4.04
C PRO A 486 -19.03 7.76 -5.51
N GLY A 487 -19.85 7.13 -6.36
CA GLY A 487 -19.77 7.30 -7.80
C GLY A 487 -20.39 8.63 -8.24
N GLY A 488 -20.04 9.06 -9.46
CA GLY A 488 -20.65 10.27 -10.05
C GLY A 488 -22.15 10.13 -10.31
N ALA A 489 -22.62 8.92 -10.57
CA ALA A 489 -24.05 8.63 -10.73
C ALA A 489 -24.60 7.91 -9.48
N PRO A 490 -25.86 8.11 -9.14
CA PRO A 490 -26.48 7.45 -8.00
C PRO A 490 -26.71 5.95 -8.26
N GLY A 491 -26.67 5.17 -7.18
CA GLY A 491 -27.04 3.76 -7.23
C GLY A 491 -25.99 2.86 -7.88
N LEU A 492 -26.39 2.08 -8.87
CA LEU A 492 -25.56 1.10 -9.56
C LEU A 492 -24.83 1.64 -10.80
N ALA A 493 -25.04 2.90 -11.15
CA ALA A 493 -24.30 3.55 -12.22
C ALA A 493 -22.97 4.09 -11.67
N GLU A 494 -21.87 3.75 -12.29
CA GLU A 494 -20.54 4.20 -11.91
C GLU A 494 -19.98 5.21 -12.92
N SER A 495 -19.27 6.22 -12.39
CA SER A 495 -18.55 7.16 -13.24
C SER A 495 -17.22 6.63 -13.74
N ASN A 496 -16.72 5.56 -13.15
CA ASN A 496 -15.41 4.98 -13.44
C ASN A 496 -15.40 3.49 -13.09
N ALA A 497 -15.00 2.64 -14.01
CA ALA A 497 -14.87 1.19 -13.81
C ALA A 497 -13.86 0.79 -12.72
N PHE A 498 -13.10 1.73 -12.18
CA PHE A 498 -11.98 1.48 -11.29
C PHE A 498 -11.98 2.34 -10.01
N GLY A 499 -13.08 2.57 -9.34
CA GLY A 499 -12.98 3.13 -8.01
C GLY A 499 -13.98 4.18 -7.59
N SER A 500 -15.24 3.97 -7.88
CA SER A 500 -16.30 4.80 -7.34
C SER A 500 -17.49 3.97 -6.88
N ASN A 501 -18.30 4.55 -6.00
CA ASN A 501 -19.47 3.92 -5.40
C ASN A 501 -19.13 2.75 -4.46
N GLU A 502 -18.05 2.92 -3.69
CA GLU A 502 -17.47 1.87 -2.87
C GLU A 502 -17.62 2.12 -1.36
N ARG A 503 -17.89 1.04 -0.63
CA ARG A 503 -17.73 0.98 0.82
C ARG A 503 -16.36 0.43 1.13
N ILE A 504 -15.63 1.14 1.99
CA ILE A 504 -14.27 0.78 2.36
C ILE A 504 -14.18 0.66 3.86
N ILE A 505 -13.63 -0.45 4.33
CA ILE A 505 -13.40 -0.74 5.73
C ILE A 505 -11.93 -1.07 5.89
N ASN A 506 -11.23 -0.27 6.70
CA ASN A 506 -9.85 -0.51 7.05
C ASN A 506 -9.72 -0.71 8.55
N HIS A 507 -9.14 -1.83 8.97
CA HIS A 507 -8.85 -2.12 10.37
C HIS A 507 -7.37 -2.43 10.53
N ALA A 508 -6.67 -1.71 11.40
CA ALA A 508 -5.30 -2.01 11.76
C ALA A 508 -5.11 -2.13 13.26
N ARG A 509 -4.27 -3.05 13.67
CA ARG A 509 -3.86 -3.25 15.05
C ARG A 509 -2.39 -3.62 15.08
N ASN A 510 -1.65 -2.96 15.96
CA ASN A 510 -0.25 -3.25 16.17
C ASN A 510 0.02 -3.42 17.66
N ILE A 511 0.62 -4.53 18.04
CA ILE A 511 1.09 -4.80 19.39
C ILE A 511 2.60 -4.86 19.33
N ALA A 512 3.25 -4.13 20.20
CA ALA A 512 4.69 -4.19 20.40
C ALA A 512 5.01 -4.42 21.87
N ILE A 513 6.00 -5.23 22.10
CA ILE A 513 6.57 -5.43 23.43
C ILE A 513 8.08 -5.34 23.27
N GLY A 514 8.75 -4.57 24.17
CA GLY A 514 10.15 -4.27 24.01
C GLY A 514 10.94 -4.24 25.34
N GLU A 515 12.20 -4.79 25.44
CA GLU A 515 13.15 -4.67 26.58
C GLU A 515 14.53 -4.21 26.12
N THR A 516 15.21 -3.55 27.04
CA THR A 516 16.65 -3.34 27.01
C THR A 516 17.25 -3.93 28.28
N HIS A 517 18.16 -4.92 28.15
CA HIS A 517 18.89 -5.53 29.22
C HIS A 517 20.35 -5.09 29.23
N VAL A 518 20.83 -4.58 30.35
CA VAL A 518 22.21 -4.13 30.55
C VAL A 518 22.98 -5.20 31.30
N PHE A 519 23.73 -6.06 30.61
CA PHE A 519 24.63 -7.03 31.23
C PHE A 519 25.78 -6.31 31.97
N SER A 520 26.37 -5.33 31.26
CA SER A 520 27.43 -4.46 31.77
C SER A 520 27.43 -3.15 30.95
N ALA A 521 28.22 -2.16 31.36
CA ALA A 521 28.39 -0.92 30.59
C ALA A 521 28.94 -1.14 29.16
N SER A 522 29.49 -2.32 28.87
CA SER A 522 30.04 -2.67 27.55
C SER A 522 29.30 -3.80 26.86
N MET A 523 28.17 -4.28 27.41
CA MET A 523 27.35 -5.34 26.80
C MET A 523 25.90 -5.12 27.13
N ILE A 524 25.13 -4.78 26.08
CA ILE A 524 23.70 -4.46 26.18
C ILE A 524 22.96 -5.27 25.13
N ASN A 525 21.85 -5.86 25.54
CA ASN A 525 20.93 -6.54 24.61
C ASN A 525 19.66 -5.73 24.45
N GLN A 526 19.14 -5.74 23.23
CA GLN A 526 17.86 -5.14 22.89
C GLN A 526 17.05 -6.13 22.04
N ALA A 527 15.88 -6.52 22.53
CA ALA A 527 15.00 -7.42 21.79
C ALA A 527 13.56 -6.91 21.74
N SER A 528 12.81 -7.28 20.70
CA SER A 528 11.42 -6.90 20.51
C SER A 528 10.60 -8.00 19.84
N PHE A 529 9.32 -8.03 20.20
CA PHE A 529 8.29 -8.81 19.52
C PHE A 529 7.15 -7.90 19.09
N SER A 530 6.60 -8.14 17.89
CA SER A 530 5.38 -7.47 17.50
C SER A 530 4.41 -8.38 16.73
N TYR A 531 3.17 -8.00 16.81
CA TYR A 531 2.10 -8.52 15.99
C TYR A 531 1.39 -7.37 15.30
N ASN A 532 1.49 -7.33 13.97
CA ASN A 532 0.83 -6.35 13.12
C ASN A 532 -0.28 -7.04 12.33
N ARG A 533 -1.52 -6.58 12.49
CA ARG A 533 -2.69 -7.09 11.79
C ARG A 533 -3.40 -5.98 11.07
N ILE A 534 -3.63 -6.19 9.77
CA ILE A 534 -4.38 -5.27 8.93
C ILE A 534 -5.47 -6.07 8.22
N PHE A 535 -6.61 -5.45 8.06
CA PHE A 535 -7.73 -5.99 7.29
C PHE A 535 -8.36 -4.87 6.48
N ASP A 536 -8.45 -5.09 5.19
CA ASP A 536 -9.07 -4.19 4.24
C ASP A 536 -10.22 -4.90 3.53
N TYR A 537 -11.36 -4.23 3.45
CA TYR A 537 -12.51 -4.68 2.68
C TYR A 537 -13.02 -3.52 1.83
N ILE A 538 -13.13 -3.76 0.54
CA ILE A 538 -13.63 -2.81 -0.44
C ILE A 538 -14.72 -3.51 -1.23
N ALA A 539 -15.89 -2.92 -1.30
CA ALA A 539 -17.00 -3.47 -2.05
C ALA A 539 -17.79 -2.37 -2.73
N SER A 540 -18.11 -2.58 -3.99
CA SER A 540 -19.06 -1.73 -4.71
C SER A 540 -20.42 -1.74 -4.02
N GLN A 541 -21.21 -0.71 -4.22
CA GLN A 541 -22.55 -0.60 -3.61
C GLN A 541 -23.49 -1.71 -4.09
N GLY A 542 -23.29 -2.20 -5.31
CA GLY A 542 -24.05 -3.32 -5.88
C GLY A 542 -23.67 -4.69 -5.33
N ASN A 543 -22.49 -4.83 -4.70
CA ASN A 543 -22.04 -6.11 -4.20
C ASN A 543 -22.99 -6.70 -3.16
N GLY A 544 -23.31 -7.98 -3.31
CA GLY A 544 -24.29 -8.69 -2.48
C GLY A 544 -25.75 -8.45 -2.85
N THR A 545 -26.04 -7.59 -3.81
CA THR A 545 -27.44 -7.34 -4.27
C THR A 545 -27.92 -8.31 -5.34
N CYS A 546 -26.99 -9.01 -5.99
CA CYS A 546 -27.26 -9.86 -7.17
C CYS A 546 -28.01 -9.11 -8.28
N ALA A 547 -27.61 -7.87 -8.53
CA ALA A 547 -28.29 -6.99 -9.46
C ALA A 547 -28.32 -7.55 -10.91
N SER A 548 -27.27 -8.25 -11.33
CA SER A 548 -27.24 -8.95 -12.63
C SER A 548 -28.35 -9.99 -12.81
N ALA A 549 -28.83 -10.57 -11.71
CA ALA A 549 -29.93 -11.54 -11.75
C ALA A 549 -31.31 -10.91 -11.50
N THR A 550 -31.36 -9.75 -10.78
CA THR A 550 -32.61 -9.14 -10.33
C THR A 550 -33.07 -7.98 -11.20
N ILE A 551 -32.17 -7.20 -11.76
CA ILE A 551 -32.48 -6.02 -12.60
C ILE A 551 -32.74 -6.45 -14.06
N VAL A 552 -31.98 -7.45 -14.54
CA VAL A 552 -32.08 -7.94 -15.90
C VAL A 552 -33.15 -9.06 -15.97
N PRO A 553 -34.21 -8.91 -16.76
CA PRO A 553 -35.20 -9.97 -16.94
C PRO A 553 -34.56 -11.26 -17.47
N GLY A 554 -34.68 -12.35 -16.70
CA GLY A 554 -34.05 -13.64 -17.02
C GLY A 554 -32.59 -13.78 -16.59
N GLY A 555 -32.00 -12.71 -16.01
CA GLY A 555 -30.62 -12.67 -15.58
C GLY A 555 -29.63 -12.58 -16.74
N ILE A 556 -28.34 -12.44 -16.39
CA ILE A 556 -27.24 -12.50 -17.35
C ILE A 556 -26.57 -13.89 -17.25
N PRO A 557 -26.58 -14.69 -18.34
CA PRO A 557 -26.04 -16.04 -18.29
C PRO A 557 -24.56 -16.04 -17.86
N ASN A 558 -24.23 -16.92 -16.92
CA ASN A 558 -22.89 -17.09 -16.34
C ASN A 558 -22.28 -15.82 -15.69
N ALA A 559 -23.07 -14.75 -15.45
CA ALA A 559 -22.66 -13.69 -14.53
C ALA A 559 -22.76 -14.19 -13.07
N ASN A 560 -22.00 -13.58 -12.17
CA ASN A 560 -21.98 -13.93 -10.74
C ASN A 560 -21.48 -15.37 -10.45
N LEU A 561 -20.49 -15.85 -11.15
CA LEU A 561 -19.88 -17.17 -10.90
C LEU A 561 -18.99 -17.20 -9.63
N GLY A 562 -18.84 -16.09 -8.91
CA GLY A 562 -18.20 -16.08 -7.58
C GLY A 562 -18.95 -16.86 -6.50
N CYS A 563 -20.15 -17.35 -6.80
CA CYS A 563 -20.83 -18.29 -5.94
C CYS A 563 -20.22 -19.69 -6.04
N PRO A 564 -20.13 -20.45 -4.92
CA PRO A 564 -19.61 -21.81 -4.94
C PRO A 564 -20.33 -22.68 -5.98
N THR A 565 -19.57 -23.49 -6.69
CA THR A 565 -20.08 -24.39 -7.73
C THR A 565 -21.28 -25.21 -7.21
N GLY A 566 -22.42 -25.13 -7.89
CA GLY A 566 -23.65 -25.86 -7.48
C GLY A 566 -24.55 -25.11 -6.52
N THR A 567 -24.23 -23.86 -6.18
CA THR A 567 -25.12 -22.99 -5.39
C THR A 567 -25.68 -21.86 -6.26
N THR A 568 -26.95 -21.51 -6.03
CA THR A 568 -27.52 -20.32 -6.66
C THR A 568 -27.07 -19.10 -5.89
N CYS A 569 -26.54 -18.08 -6.59
CA CYS A 569 -26.27 -16.80 -5.98
C CYS A 569 -27.57 -16.19 -5.45
N VAL A 570 -27.57 -15.83 -4.18
CA VAL A 570 -28.70 -15.17 -3.52
C VAL A 570 -28.21 -13.84 -2.94
N PRO A 571 -29.08 -12.82 -2.80
CA PRO A 571 -28.72 -11.57 -2.16
C PRO A 571 -28.02 -11.81 -0.82
N GLY A 572 -26.87 -11.14 -0.63
CA GLY A 572 -25.98 -11.33 0.52
C GLY A 572 -24.86 -12.34 0.30
N SER A 573 -24.76 -12.98 -0.87
CA SER A 573 -23.58 -13.79 -1.27
C SER A 573 -22.36 -12.88 -1.50
N TYR A 574 -21.18 -13.43 -1.26
CA TYR A 574 -19.92 -12.69 -1.28
C TYR A 574 -19.64 -11.98 -2.63
N SER A 575 -19.99 -12.58 -3.74
CA SER A 575 -19.67 -12.08 -5.09
C SER A 575 -20.91 -12.10 -5.97
N CYS A 576 -21.93 -11.35 -5.59
CA CYS A 576 -23.17 -11.29 -6.34
C CYS A 576 -23.54 -9.82 -6.55
N GLY A 577 -23.10 -9.27 -7.65
CA GLY A 577 -23.28 -7.84 -7.97
C GLY A 577 -23.88 -7.58 -9.34
N LEU A 578 -23.46 -6.49 -9.95
CA LEU A 578 -23.81 -6.09 -11.31
C LEU A 578 -22.58 -6.16 -12.21
N VAL A 579 -22.73 -6.76 -13.38
CA VAL A 579 -21.69 -6.82 -14.40
C VAL A 579 -21.09 -5.44 -14.64
N SER A 580 -19.75 -5.36 -14.53
CA SER A 580 -19.01 -4.14 -14.86
C SER A 580 -19.05 -3.88 -16.35
N THR A 581 -19.43 -2.69 -16.77
CA THR A 581 -19.55 -2.35 -18.19
C THR A 581 -18.94 -1.01 -18.48
N ILE A 582 -17.95 -0.98 -19.39
CA ILE A 582 -17.42 0.24 -19.98
C ILE A 582 -18.07 0.42 -21.35
N VAL A 583 -18.59 1.62 -21.62
CA VAL A 583 -19.14 2.01 -22.92
C VAL A 583 -18.21 3.01 -23.59
N ALA A 584 -17.74 2.70 -24.79
CA ALA A 584 -16.88 3.60 -25.55
C ALA A 584 -17.61 4.92 -25.91
N GLY A 585 -16.84 5.97 -26.23
CA GLY A 585 -17.43 7.29 -26.55
C GLY A 585 -17.53 8.25 -25.37
N GLY A 586 -16.91 7.89 -24.21
CA GLY A 586 -16.84 8.75 -23.02
C GLY A 586 -18.06 8.68 -22.12
N TYR A 587 -18.97 7.75 -22.35
CA TYR A 587 -20.09 7.47 -21.44
C TYR A 587 -19.58 6.90 -20.12
N TRP A 588 -20.31 7.19 -19.04
CA TRP A 588 -20.00 6.61 -17.75
C TRP A 588 -20.15 5.09 -17.76
N ALA A 589 -19.27 4.43 -17.03
CA ALA A 589 -19.38 2.99 -16.81
C ALA A 589 -20.60 2.66 -15.95
N ILE A 590 -21.07 1.43 -16.05
CA ILE A 590 -22.17 0.86 -15.25
C ILE A 590 -21.67 -0.37 -14.54
N GLY A 591 -22.24 -0.63 -13.37
CA GLY A 591 -22.04 -1.87 -12.61
C GLY A 591 -20.94 -1.78 -11.58
N ASP A 592 -20.58 -2.94 -11.04
CA ASP A 592 -19.62 -3.04 -9.97
C ASP A 592 -18.20 -2.90 -10.54
N ARG A 593 -17.28 -2.51 -9.66
CA ARG A 593 -15.87 -2.46 -10.03
C ARG A 593 -15.34 -3.85 -10.35
N GLY A 594 -14.48 -3.96 -11.37
CA GLY A 594 -13.93 -5.22 -11.84
C GLY A 594 -13.15 -6.04 -10.79
N TYR A 595 -12.69 -5.42 -9.70
CA TYR A 595 -12.00 -6.07 -8.58
C TYR A 595 -12.81 -6.04 -7.27
N SER A 596 -14.12 -5.90 -7.34
CA SER A 596 -15.02 -5.87 -6.19
C SER A 596 -15.74 -7.22 -6.04
N PRO A 597 -15.91 -7.71 -4.79
CA PRO A 597 -15.30 -7.18 -3.57
C PRO A 597 -13.82 -7.55 -3.45
N PHE A 598 -13.03 -6.65 -2.89
CA PHE A 598 -11.68 -6.93 -2.46
C PHE A 598 -11.69 -7.17 -0.95
N GLN A 599 -11.07 -8.26 -0.50
CA GLN A 599 -10.84 -8.53 0.91
C GLN A 599 -9.37 -8.88 1.12
N GLY A 600 -8.70 -8.10 1.97
CA GLY A 600 -7.30 -8.31 2.31
C GLY A 600 -7.11 -8.40 3.81
N GLY A 601 -6.48 -9.48 4.29
CA GLY A 601 -6.11 -9.63 5.69
C GLY A 601 -4.64 -10.01 5.80
N THR A 602 -3.85 -9.17 6.46
CA THR A 602 -2.42 -9.44 6.68
C THR A 602 -2.13 -9.61 8.16
N ASN A 603 -1.23 -10.53 8.49
CA ASN A 603 -0.67 -10.69 9.83
C ASN A 603 0.85 -10.78 9.68
N VAL A 604 1.57 -9.99 10.45
CA VAL A 604 3.02 -10.06 10.55
C VAL A 604 3.39 -10.31 12.01
N PHE A 605 4.05 -11.44 12.26
CA PHE A 605 4.69 -11.70 13.53
C PHE A 605 6.18 -11.39 13.36
N SER A 606 6.68 -10.41 14.10
CA SER A 606 8.06 -9.96 14.01
C SER A 606 8.78 -10.20 15.34
N PHE A 607 10.01 -10.67 15.23
CA PHE A 607 10.93 -10.77 16.36
C PHE A 607 12.27 -10.18 15.93
N ARG A 608 12.76 -9.23 16.71
CA ARG A 608 14.08 -8.62 16.52
C ARG A 608 14.89 -8.79 17.79
N ASP A 609 16.16 -9.10 17.64
CA ASP A 609 17.11 -9.19 18.74
C ASP A 609 18.46 -8.64 18.29
N SER A 610 19.10 -7.85 19.14
CA SER A 610 20.44 -7.33 18.89
C SER A 610 21.23 -7.25 20.18
N LEU A 611 22.49 -7.70 20.12
CA LEU A 611 23.48 -7.58 21.17
C LEU A 611 24.54 -6.58 20.75
N GLU A 612 24.71 -5.55 21.55
CA GLU A 612 25.71 -4.50 21.35
C GLU A 612 26.89 -4.73 22.31
N LEU A 613 28.09 -4.74 21.76
CA LEU A 613 29.34 -5.05 22.42
C LEU A 613 30.35 -3.93 22.20
N ILE A 614 30.61 -3.15 23.23
CA ILE A 614 31.60 -2.07 23.22
C ILE A 614 32.95 -2.62 23.61
N ARG A 615 33.90 -2.56 22.70
CA ARG A 615 35.26 -3.09 22.98
C ARG A 615 36.32 -2.19 22.41
N HIS A 616 36.97 -1.39 23.24
CA HIS A 616 37.99 -0.42 22.86
C HIS A 616 37.43 0.60 21.82
N LYS A 617 37.90 0.49 20.59
CA LYS A 617 37.53 1.38 19.46
C LYS A 617 36.36 0.85 18.62
N ASN A 618 35.80 -0.28 18.96
CA ASN A 618 34.73 -0.95 18.21
C ASN A 618 33.44 -0.90 19.01
N ASP A 619 32.37 -0.55 18.33
CA ASP A 619 31.00 -0.74 18.79
C ASP A 619 30.35 -1.74 17.85
N LEU A 620 30.33 -3.01 18.32
CA LEU A 620 29.89 -4.15 17.54
C LEU A 620 28.45 -4.50 17.90
N LYS A 621 27.52 -4.40 16.94
CA LYS A 621 26.14 -4.83 17.06
C LYS A 621 25.91 -6.09 16.22
N VAL A 622 25.42 -7.16 16.82
CA VAL A 622 25.07 -8.43 16.14
C VAL A 622 23.62 -8.75 16.46
N GLY A 623 22.84 -9.10 15.43
CA GLY A 623 21.41 -9.36 15.67
C GLY A 623 20.71 -10.09 14.54
N ILE A 624 19.39 -10.20 14.68
CA ILE A 624 18.50 -10.81 13.71
C ILE A 624 17.16 -10.05 13.64
N ASP A 625 16.64 -9.86 12.44
CA ASP A 625 15.24 -9.48 12.20
C ASP A 625 14.52 -10.69 11.59
N PHE A 626 13.54 -11.22 12.29
CA PHE A 626 12.69 -12.33 11.82
C PHE A 626 11.26 -11.83 11.64
N ARG A 627 10.66 -12.12 10.45
CA ARG A 627 9.25 -11.81 10.17
C ARG A 627 8.55 -13.04 9.59
N ASP A 628 7.42 -13.43 10.16
CA ASP A 628 6.48 -14.40 9.59
C ASP A 628 5.30 -13.63 8.99
N ASN A 629 5.28 -13.58 7.65
CA ASN A 629 4.30 -12.82 6.90
C ASN A 629 3.18 -13.74 6.43
N GLN A 630 1.96 -13.36 6.74
CA GLN A 630 0.75 -14.06 6.39
C GLN A 630 -0.22 -13.08 5.72
N MET A 631 -0.58 -13.34 4.47
CA MET A 631 -1.44 -12.50 3.67
C MET A 631 -2.60 -13.34 3.13
N ASN A 632 -3.81 -13.05 3.55
CA ASN A 632 -5.03 -13.72 3.10
C ASN A 632 -5.83 -12.72 2.27
N VAL A 633 -5.79 -12.84 0.96
CA VAL A 633 -6.34 -11.86 0.03
C VAL A 633 -7.19 -12.53 -1.02
N GLY A 634 -8.40 -12.01 -1.19
CA GLY A 634 -9.25 -12.27 -2.35
C GLY A 634 -8.66 -11.53 -3.55
N THR A 635 -8.53 -12.18 -4.67
CA THR A 635 -7.85 -11.64 -5.85
C THR A 635 -8.52 -12.04 -7.15
N GLU A 636 -9.82 -12.16 -7.14
CA GLU A 636 -10.55 -12.32 -8.38
C GLU A 636 -10.76 -10.95 -9.02
N ALA A 637 -10.34 -10.82 -10.27
CA ALA A 637 -10.80 -9.76 -11.14
C ALA A 637 -12.08 -10.23 -11.85
N PHE A 638 -13.01 -9.36 -12.13
CA PHE A 638 -14.18 -9.63 -13.00
C PHE A 638 -15.02 -10.87 -12.66
N GLN A 639 -15.16 -11.20 -11.38
CA GLN A 639 -15.99 -12.32 -10.95
C GLN A 639 -17.49 -12.15 -11.25
N ASP A 640 -17.97 -10.89 -11.32
CA ASP A 640 -19.33 -10.55 -11.75
C ASP A 640 -19.45 -10.38 -13.25
N GLY A 641 -18.33 -10.59 -13.98
CA GLY A 641 -18.19 -10.35 -15.39
C GLY A 641 -17.87 -8.89 -15.75
N PHE A 642 -17.27 -8.70 -16.93
CA PHE A 642 -16.84 -7.41 -17.41
C PHE A 642 -17.09 -7.29 -18.92
N TRP A 643 -17.74 -6.22 -19.35
CA TRP A 643 -17.97 -5.91 -20.76
C TRP A 643 -17.30 -4.60 -21.15
N ILE A 644 -16.78 -4.57 -22.38
CA ILE A 644 -16.45 -3.32 -23.08
C ILE A 644 -17.27 -3.22 -24.35
N ILE A 645 -18.17 -2.26 -24.39
CA ILE A 645 -19.01 -1.96 -25.52
C ILE A 645 -18.27 -0.99 -26.45
N GLY A 646 -18.23 -1.29 -27.75
CA GLY A 646 -17.54 -0.44 -28.73
C GLY A 646 -16.02 -0.62 -28.77
N ASN A 647 -15.46 -1.66 -28.15
CA ASN A 647 -14.03 -1.98 -28.21
C ASN A 647 -13.64 -2.38 -29.66
N GLY A 648 -12.61 -1.70 -30.21
CA GLY A 648 -12.19 -1.93 -31.61
C GLY A 648 -13.05 -1.24 -32.67
N GLY A 649 -13.99 -0.39 -32.24
CA GLY A 649 -14.93 0.35 -33.06
C GLY A 649 -16.39 -0.01 -32.78
N ASN A 650 -17.30 0.84 -33.26
CA ASN A 650 -18.72 0.60 -33.07
C ASN A 650 -19.27 -0.34 -34.17
N PHE A 651 -19.99 -1.38 -33.76
CA PHE A 651 -20.62 -2.35 -34.66
C PHE A 651 -21.75 -1.74 -35.49
N THR A 652 -22.36 -0.67 -34.98
CA THR A 652 -23.30 0.16 -35.71
C THR A 652 -22.63 1.19 -36.64
N GLY A 653 -21.27 1.12 -36.74
CA GLY A 653 -20.49 1.93 -37.68
C GLY A 653 -20.28 1.24 -39.03
N LEU A 654 -19.99 2.03 -40.06
CA LEU A 654 -19.65 1.55 -41.41
C LEU A 654 -18.67 2.53 -42.05
N SER A 655 -17.39 2.19 -42.09
CA SER A 655 -16.33 3.07 -42.58
C SER A 655 -16.48 3.38 -44.08
N SER A 656 -16.97 2.44 -44.87
CA SER A 656 -17.25 2.66 -46.31
C SER A 656 -18.35 3.69 -46.56
N ALA A 657 -19.20 3.97 -45.57
CA ALA A 657 -20.25 5.01 -45.64
C ALA A 657 -19.94 6.25 -44.79
N ASN A 658 -18.73 6.33 -44.20
CA ASN A 658 -18.34 7.38 -43.24
C ASN A 658 -19.28 7.48 -42.02
N ILE A 659 -19.83 6.37 -41.56
CA ILE A 659 -20.65 6.28 -40.35
C ILE A 659 -19.82 5.72 -39.24
N SER A 660 -19.61 6.51 -38.17
CA SER A 660 -18.83 6.09 -36.99
C SER A 660 -19.55 5.08 -36.09
N GLY A 661 -20.87 5.02 -36.17
CA GLY A 661 -21.71 4.26 -35.25
C GLY A 661 -21.77 4.88 -33.84
N ASN A 662 -22.44 4.19 -32.93
CA ASN A 662 -22.59 4.62 -31.54
C ASN A 662 -22.54 3.44 -30.60
N ALA A 663 -21.69 3.47 -29.58
CA ALA A 663 -21.52 2.38 -28.61
C ALA A 663 -22.80 2.11 -27.80
N GLU A 664 -23.59 3.12 -27.49
CA GLU A 664 -24.90 2.93 -26.84
C GLU A 664 -25.93 2.24 -27.74
N ALA A 665 -25.84 2.44 -29.09
CA ALA A 665 -26.64 1.69 -30.04
C ALA A 665 -26.20 0.21 -30.08
N ASP A 666 -24.89 -0.04 -30.06
CA ASP A 666 -24.37 -1.41 -29.94
C ASP A 666 -24.85 -2.07 -28.65
N TYR A 667 -24.87 -1.33 -27.53
CA TYR A 667 -25.35 -1.81 -26.26
C TYR A 667 -26.84 -2.18 -26.29
N LEU A 668 -27.67 -1.32 -26.84
CA LEU A 668 -29.11 -1.60 -27.02
C LEU A 668 -29.37 -2.80 -27.94
N LEU A 669 -28.54 -3.02 -28.95
CA LEU A 669 -28.61 -4.20 -29.81
C LEU A 669 -28.06 -5.46 -29.17
N GLY A 670 -27.48 -5.35 -27.97
CA GLY A 670 -26.90 -6.46 -27.21
C GLY A 670 -25.58 -6.95 -27.77
N ILE A 671 -24.76 -6.02 -28.31
CA ILE A 671 -23.45 -6.34 -28.90
C ILE A 671 -22.34 -5.86 -27.95
N THR A 672 -21.40 -6.74 -27.62
CA THR A 672 -20.19 -6.39 -26.86
C THR A 672 -18.93 -6.63 -27.67
N GLY A 673 -17.95 -5.73 -27.53
CA GLY A 673 -16.62 -5.86 -28.12
C GLY A 673 -15.70 -6.77 -27.33
N LEU A 674 -15.88 -6.86 -26.02
CA LEU A 674 -15.09 -7.68 -25.12
C LEU A 674 -15.97 -8.18 -23.98
N ALA A 675 -15.83 -9.46 -23.64
CA ALA A 675 -16.42 -10.06 -22.45
C ALA A 675 -15.33 -10.84 -21.71
N ILE A 676 -15.06 -10.46 -20.45
CA ILE A 676 -14.11 -11.13 -19.55
C ILE A 676 -14.87 -11.66 -18.36
N HIS A 677 -14.49 -12.85 -17.91
CA HIS A 677 -15.10 -13.46 -16.75
C HIS A 677 -14.09 -14.38 -16.06
N ASP A 678 -13.96 -14.21 -14.74
CA ASP A 678 -13.08 -14.99 -13.88
C ASP A 678 -13.86 -15.86 -12.92
N GLN A 679 -13.30 -17.00 -12.61
CA GLN A 679 -13.83 -17.89 -11.58
C GLN A 679 -12.71 -18.56 -10.79
N THR A 680 -12.73 -18.47 -9.46
CA THR A 680 -11.82 -19.24 -8.61
C THR A 680 -12.39 -20.63 -8.28
N PHE A 681 -11.48 -21.58 -8.19
CA PHE A 681 -11.75 -22.95 -7.80
C PHE A 681 -11.11 -23.23 -6.44
N ASN A 682 -11.89 -23.75 -5.50
CA ASN A 682 -11.50 -24.03 -4.10
C ASN A 682 -11.42 -22.81 -3.18
N GLY A 683 -12.14 -21.73 -3.49
CA GLY A 683 -12.38 -20.58 -2.63
C GLY A 683 -11.69 -19.29 -3.08
N PRO A 684 -12.32 -18.14 -2.83
CA PRO A 684 -11.93 -16.84 -3.39
C PRO A 684 -10.71 -16.20 -2.71
N VAL A 685 -10.29 -16.68 -1.53
CA VAL A 685 -9.20 -16.10 -0.76
C VAL A 685 -7.97 -16.98 -0.83
N SER A 686 -6.85 -16.44 -1.31
CA SER A 686 -5.54 -17.10 -1.27
C SER A 686 -4.81 -16.77 0.02
N GLY A 687 -4.22 -17.79 0.65
CA GLY A 687 -3.44 -17.66 1.89
C GLY A 687 -1.94 -17.69 1.61
N ARG A 688 -1.33 -16.54 1.37
CA ARG A 688 0.09 -16.40 1.02
C ARG A 688 0.94 -16.37 2.27
N ARG A 689 2.06 -17.09 2.28
CA ARG A 689 2.94 -17.26 3.44
C ARG A 689 4.40 -17.16 3.00
N TRP A 690 5.18 -16.33 3.68
CA TRP A 690 6.63 -16.28 3.53
C TRP A 690 7.28 -15.78 4.80
N LYS A 691 8.55 -16.12 4.98
CA LYS A 691 9.34 -15.72 6.16
C LYS A 691 10.57 -14.97 5.71
N ILE A 692 10.97 -14.02 6.51
CA ILE A 692 12.21 -13.27 6.37
C ILE A 692 13.08 -13.61 7.58
N TYR A 693 14.29 -14.08 7.33
CA TYR A 693 15.34 -14.25 8.31
C TYR A 693 16.47 -13.33 7.90
N ARG A 694 16.78 -12.34 8.71
CA ARG A 694 17.78 -11.35 8.35
C ARG A 694 18.78 -11.15 9.50
N PRO A 695 19.78 -12.09 9.69
CA PRO A 695 20.89 -11.86 10.58
C PRO A 695 21.75 -10.72 10.06
N PHE A 696 22.33 -9.95 10.98
CA PHE A 696 23.21 -8.84 10.66
C PHE A 696 24.34 -8.69 11.66
N VAL A 697 25.41 -8.02 11.21
CA VAL A 697 26.51 -7.55 12.03
C VAL A 697 26.86 -6.13 11.56
N GLN A 698 27.06 -5.23 12.51
CA GLN A 698 27.47 -3.85 12.30
C GLN A 698 28.61 -3.53 13.25
N ASP A 699 29.70 -2.94 12.78
CA ASP A 699 30.81 -2.44 13.61
C ASP A 699 31.03 -0.95 13.29
N ASP A 700 30.91 -0.12 14.29
CA ASP A 700 31.26 1.29 14.22
C ASP A 700 32.67 1.45 14.81
N TRP A 701 33.65 1.29 13.93
CA TRP A 701 35.05 1.27 14.28
C TRP A 701 35.65 2.68 14.25
N ARG A 702 35.98 3.21 15.41
CA ARG A 702 36.67 4.47 15.57
C ARG A 702 38.17 4.28 15.35
N ALA A 703 38.63 4.31 14.12
CA ALA A 703 40.04 4.11 13.75
C ALA A 703 40.96 5.15 14.37
N THR A 704 40.54 6.42 14.37
CA THR A 704 41.20 7.55 15.05
C THR A 704 40.14 8.45 15.71
N PRO A 705 40.50 9.40 16.59
CA PRO A 705 39.54 10.35 17.15
C PRO A 705 38.77 11.18 16.12
N SER A 706 39.29 11.30 14.92
CA SER A 706 38.69 12.08 13.81
C SER A 706 38.12 11.23 12.68
N LEU A 707 38.29 9.90 12.68
CA LEU A 707 37.86 9.03 11.60
C LEU A 707 37.17 7.78 12.13
N THR A 708 35.91 7.62 11.79
CA THR A 708 35.09 6.44 12.10
C THR A 708 34.74 5.72 10.81
N PHE A 709 34.89 4.40 10.79
CA PHE A 709 34.38 3.51 9.76
C PHE A 709 33.16 2.78 10.27
N ASN A 710 32.12 2.70 9.46
CA ASN A 710 30.89 1.96 9.72
C ASN A 710 30.84 0.78 8.75
N LEU A 711 30.98 -0.43 9.28
CA LEU A 711 31.12 -1.67 8.51
C LEU A 711 29.96 -2.60 8.86
N GLY A 712 29.11 -2.88 7.88
CA GLY A 712 27.92 -3.69 8.09
C GLY A 712 27.78 -4.82 7.10
N LEU A 713 27.18 -5.91 7.52
CA LEU A 713 26.76 -7.01 6.67
C LEU A 713 25.43 -7.54 7.18
N ALA A 714 24.44 -7.61 6.32
CA ALA A 714 23.22 -8.37 6.57
C ALA A 714 23.05 -9.45 5.50
N TRP A 715 22.24 -10.47 5.81
CA TRP A 715 21.88 -11.52 4.87
C TRP A 715 20.37 -11.68 4.83
N ASP A 716 19.75 -11.28 3.70
CA ASP A 716 18.32 -11.41 3.51
C ASP A 716 17.96 -12.81 3.02
N MET A 717 17.56 -13.67 3.96
CA MET A 717 17.08 -15.01 3.70
C MET A 717 15.53 -15.01 3.64
N THR A 718 14.97 -14.43 2.58
CA THR A 718 13.52 -14.43 2.35
C THR A 718 13.09 -15.73 1.66
N THR A 719 12.18 -16.47 2.29
CA THR A 719 11.64 -17.70 1.69
C THR A 719 10.74 -17.36 0.50
N PRO A 720 10.70 -18.21 -0.54
CA PRO A 720 9.69 -18.08 -1.59
C PRO A 720 8.27 -18.12 -0.98
N ILE A 721 7.34 -17.43 -1.65
CA ILE A 721 5.93 -17.44 -1.24
C ILE A 721 5.36 -18.85 -1.45
N THR A 722 4.60 -19.30 -0.49
CA THR A 722 3.77 -20.51 -0.55
C THR A 722 2.30 -20.16 -0.32
N GLU A 723 1.38 -20.98 -0.76
CA GLU A 723 -0.04 -20.84 -0.46
C GLU A 723 -0.47 -21.89 0.58
N ALA A 724 -1.23 -21.47 1.59
CA ALA A 724 -1.55 -22.26 2.78
C ALA A 724 -2.24 -23.61 2.50
N HIS A 725 -2.94 -23.71 1.37
CA HIS A 725 -3.64 -24.92 0.92
C HIS A 725 -3.04 -25.52 -0.35
N GLY A 726 -1.86 -25.02 -0.79
CA GLY A 726 -1.19 -25.47 -2.02
C GLY A 726 -1.85 -24.98 -3.31
N ARG A 727 -2.73 -23.99 -3.25
CA ARG A 727 -3.45 -23.43 -4.41
C ARG A 727 -2.57 -22.45 -5.19
N MET A 728 -1.50 -22.95 -5.76
CA MET A 728 -0.54 -22.16 -6.51
C MET A 728 0.05 -22.99 -7.64
N ALA A 729 0.17 -22.44 -8.84
CA ALA A 729 0.76 -23.06 -9.99
C ALA A 729 1.67 -22.07 -10.73
N ASN A 730 2.81 -22.54 -11.22
CA ASN A 730 3.77 -21.73 -11.96
C ASN A 730 3.82 -22.23 -13.41
N PHE A 731 3.50 -21.39 -14.37
CA PHE A 731 3.60 -21.71 -15.78
C PHE A 731 5.05 -21.54 -16.26
N ILE A 732 5.59 -22.57 -16.90
CA ILE A 732 6.95 -22.55 -17.48
C ILE A 732 6.87 -22.39 -18.99
N PRO A 733 7.09 -21.18 -19.53
CA PRO A 733 6.91 -20.89 -20.96
C PRO A 733 7.78 -21.75 -21.88
N ALA A 734 8.97 -22.15 -21.40
CA ALA A 734 9.89 -22.94 -22.21
C ALA A 734 9.38 -24.37 -22.50
N THR A 735 8.52 -24.92 -21.65
CA THR A 735 7.98 -26.28 -21.77
C THR A 735 6.47 -26.32 -21.92
N GLY A 736 5.77 -25.20 -21.71
CA GLY A 736 4.30 -25.15 -21.68
C GLY A 736 3.68 -25.87 -20.48
N GLN A 737 4.46 -26.21 -19.44
CA GLN A 737 4.01 -26.97 -18.30
C GLN A 737 3.58 -26.07 -17.15
N LEU A 738 2.59 -26.52 -16.35
CA LEU A 738 2.23 -25.97 -15.07
C LEU A 738 2.88 -26.78 -13.95
N LEU A 739 3.71 -26.14 -13.14
CA LEU A 739 4.24 -26.68 -11.89
C LEU A 739 3.25 -26.40 -10.77
N ILE A 740 2.43 -27.39 -10.40
CA ILE A 740 1.42 -27.24 -9.34
C ILE A 740 2.06 -27.55 -8.00
N ALA A 741 1.90 -26.64 -7.04
CA ALA A 741 2.46 -26.78 -5.70
C ALA A 741 2.05 -28.10 -5.02
N ASN A 742 3.00 -28.78 -4.38
CA ASN A 742 2.83 -30.05 -3.66
C ASN A 742 2.37 -31.24 -4.53
N GLN A 743 2.48 -31.15 -5.86
CA GLN A 743 2.12 -32.26 -6.76
C GLN A 743 3.34 -32.73 -7.57
N ASN A 744 3.41 -34.04 -7.87
CA ASN A 744 4.45 -34.63 -8.73
C ASN A 744 5.90 -34.26 -8.36
N GLY A 745 6.18 -34.09 -7.06
CA GLY A 745 7.53 -33.70 -6.57
C GLY A 745 7.83 -32.20 -6.65
N VAL A 746 6.88 -31.37 -7.07
CA VAL A 746 7.01 -29.90 -7.07
C VAL A 746 6.93 -29.38 -5.63
N SER A 747 7.79 -28.41 -5.30
CA SER A 747 7.80 -27.76 -3.98
C SER A 747 6.51 -27.00 -3.68
N ALA A 748 6.26 -26.68 -2.41
CA ALA A 748 5.13 -25.85 -1.98
C ALA A 748 5.15 -24.43 -2.59
N SER A 749 6.31 -23.98 -3.09
CA SER A 749 6.51 -22.70 -3.80
C SER A 749 6.32 -22.82 -5.33
N ALA A 750 5.68 -23.89 -5.82
CA ALA A 750 5.48 -24.15 -7.24
C ALA A 750 6.80 -24.10 -8.07
N GLY A 751 7.89 -24.68 -7.51
CA GLY A 751 9.20 -24.77 -8.15
C GLY A 751 10.09 -23.53 -8.00
N VAL A 752 9.66 -22.47 -7.33
CA VAL A 752 10.49 -21.28 -7.08
C VAL A 752 11.47 -21.57 -5.93
N ASN A 753 12.75 -21.32 -6.15
CA ASN A 753 13.82 -21.54 -5.17
C ASN A 753 14.13 -20.25 -4.39
N MET A 754 14.65 -20.42 -3.18
CA MET A 754 15.12 -19.33 -2.34
C MET A 754 16.41 -18.72 -2.90
N ASP A 755 16.55 -17.40 -2.84
CA ASP A 755 17.79 -16.71 -3.18
C ASP A 755 18.76 -16.68 -1.99
N TRP A 756 19.75 -17.56 -1.98
CA TRP A 756 20.79 -17.64 -0.95
C TRP A 756 21.91 -16.61 -1.15
N THR A 757 21.88 -15.81 -2.22
CA THR A 757 22.95 -14.87 -2.59
C THR A 757 22.66 -13.43 -2.17
N ALA A 758 21.58 -13.20 -1.42
CA ALA A 758 21.14 -11.87 -1.02
C ALA A 758 21.95 -11.33 0.18
N LEU A 759 23.25 -11.15 0.00
CA LEU A 759 24.14 -10.51 0.97
C LEU A 759 24.12 -8.99 0.79
N GLU A 760 24.09 -8.25 1.89
CA GLU A 760 23.93 -6.80 1.96
C GLU A 760 25.10 -6.12 2.65
N PRO A 761 26.26 -5.99 1.98
CA PRO A 761 27.40 -5.25 2.52
C PRO A 761 27.10 -3.75 2.62
N ARG A 762 27.58 -3.13 3.68
CA ARG A 762 27.52 -1.69 3.93
C ARG A 762 28.84 -1.20 4.41
N ILE A 763 29.33 -0.12 3.82
CA ILE A 763 30.64 0.48 4.14
C ILE A 763 30.43 1.98 4.19
N GLY A 764 30.77 2.59 5.31
CA GLY A 764 30.69 4.02 5.49
C GLY A 764 31.94 4.56 6.17
N ALA A 765 32.19 5.84 6.01
CA ALA A 765 33.25 6.57 6.70
C ALA A 765 32.75 7.97 7.05
N THR A 766 33.08 8.40 8.28
CA THR A 766 32.85 9.76 8.77
C THR A 766 34.17 10.35 9.23
N TRP A 767 34.55 11.48 8.64
CA TRP A 767 35.82 12.14 8.92
C TRP A 767 35.63 13.57 9.39
N LYS A 768 36.06 13.85 10.64
CA LYS A 768 36.19 15.21 11.18
C LYS A 768 37.44 15.85 10.59
N VAL A 769 37.27 16.81 9.68
CA VAL A 769 38.40 17.44 8.95
C VAL A 769 39.29 18.19 9.92
N LEU A 770 40.59 17.87 9.93
CA LEU A 770 41.56 18.44 10.88
C LEU A 770 41.19 18.32 12.34
N GLY A 771 40.39 17.30 12.73
CA GLY A 771 39.93 17.10 14.09
C GLY A 771 38.85 18.09 14.54
N SER A 772 38.31 18.89 13.64
CA SER A 772 37.27 19.86 13.96
C SER A 772 35.87 19.26 13.77
N GLU A 773 35.01 19.34 14.79
CA GLU A 773 33.60 18.98 14.73
C GLU A 773 32.77 19.92 13.82
N LYS A 774 33.34 21.09 13.48
CA LYS A 774 32.67 22.09 12.62
C LYS A 774 32.68 21.73 11.14
N THR A 775 33.50 20.77 10.71
CA THR A 775 33.54 20.32 9.31
C THR A 775 33.66 18.80 9.28
N VAL A 776 32.63 18.14 8.76
CA VAL A 776 32.55 16.68 8.69
C VAL A 776 32.32 16.25 7.24
N ILE A 777 33.07 15.28 6.77
CA ILE A 777 32.86 14.59 5.50
C ILE A 777 32.35 13.20 5.79
N ARG A 778 31.25 12.82 5.15
CA ARG A 778 30.63 11.50 5.26
C ARG A 778 30.50 10.87 3.87
N ALA A 779 30.85 9.62 3.74
CA ALA A 779 30.65 8.86 2.51
C ALA A 779 30.24 7.43 2.85
N GLY A 780 29.43 6.85 1.99
CA GLY A 780 28.94 5.49 2.21
C GLY A 780 28.49 4.78 0.94
N PHE A 781 28.52 3.45 1.03
CA PHE A 781 27.95 2.51 0.08
C PHE A 781 27.15 1.46 0.84
N ALA A 782 25.98 1.13 0.33
CA ALA A 782 25.14 0.07 0.89
C ALA A 782 24.43 -0.72 -0.22
N MET A 783 24.18 -1.98 0.06
CA MET A 783 23.36 -2.85 -0.78
C MET A 783 22.16 -3.33 0.01
N TYR A 784 21.00 -3.33 -0.64
CA TYR A 784 19.73 -3.77 -0.08
C TYR A 784 19.03 -4.72 -1.04
N HIS A 785 18.24 -5.65 -0.50
CA HIS A 785 17.33 -6.46 -1.30
C HIS A 785 15.88 -6.11 -0.98
N ASP A 786 15.03 -6.24 -2.00
CA ASP A 786 13.62 -5.93 -1.84
C ASP A 786 12.85 -7.21 -1.49
N SER A 787 12.49 -7.38 -0.22
CA SER A 787 11.69 -8.48 0.29
C SER A 787 10.20 -8.15 0.41
N SER A 788 9.72 -7.17 -0.36
CA SER A 788 8.30 -6.81 -0.40
C SER A 788 7.43 -7.94 -0.99
N TRP A 789 6.12 -7.87 -0.74
CA TRP A 789 5.18 -8.95 -1.11
C TRP A 789 5.13 -9.30 -2.59
N SER A 790 5.46 -8.36 -3.47
CA SER A 790 5.46 -8.56 -4.93
C SER A 790 6.59 -9.46 -5.43
N MET A 791 7.44 -9.95 -4.51
CA MET A 791 8.63 -10.66 -4.88
C MET A 791 8.42 -12.16 -4.88
N GLY A 792 8.62 -12.74 -6.02
CA GLY A 792 8.78 -14.15 -6.16
C GLY A 792 7.55 -14.96 -6.51
N ALA A 793 6.33 -14.46 -6.36
CA ALA A 793 5.16 -15.21 -6.80
C ALA A 793 3.91 -14.35 -7.13
N PRO A 794 4.03 -13.16 -7.75
CA PRO A 794 2.84 -12.40 -8.08
C PRO A 794 1.98 -13.20 -9.05
N GLY A 795 0.72 -13.44 -8.68
CA GLY A 795 -0.27 -14.07 -9.54
C GLY A 795 -0.17 -15.58 -9.69
N LEU A 796 0.76 -16.31 -9.09
CA LEU A 796 0.84 -17.78 -9.25
C LEU A 796 -0.40 -18.51 -8.71
N TRP A 797 -1.19 -17.93 -7.83
CA TRP A 797 -2.50 -18.39 -7.37
C TRP A 797 -3.61 -18.12 -8.40
N GLN A 798 -3.35 -17.31 -9.42
CA GLN A 798 -4.27 -16.98 -10.52
C GLN A 798 -4.05 -17.84 -11.77
N ASN A 799 -3.25 -18.90 -11.69
CA ASN A 799 -3.09 -19.87 -12.75
C ASN A 799 -4.04 -21.06 -12.59
N PRO A 800 -4.40 -21.75 -13.70
CA PRO A 800 -5.06 -23.04 -13.62
C PRO A 800 -4.27 -24.05 -12.77
N PRO A 801 -4.91 -24.96 -12.02
CA PRO A 801 -6.35 -25.20 -11.98
C PRO A 801 -7.11 -24.39 -10.93
N PHE A 802 -6.53 -23.34 -10.37
CA PHE A 802 -7.08 -22.58 -9.25
C PHE A 802 -7.92 -21.37 -9.68
N LEU A 803 -7.56 -20.74 -10.80
CA LEU A 803 -8.35 -19.72 -11.48
C LEU A 803 -8.66 -20.19 -12.91
N GLY A 804 -9.89 -19.97 -13.33
CA GLY A 804 -10.29 -19.99 -14.73
C GLY A 804 -10.63 -18.59 -15.18
N GLU A 805 -10.18 -18.21 -16.35
CA GLU A 805 -10.47 -16.94 -16.99
C GLU A 805 -10.99 -17.23 -18.40
N SER A 806 -12.03 -16.54 -18.81
CA SER A 806 -12.62 -16.60 -20.13
C SER A 806 -12.65 -15.22 -20.75
N ASP A 807 -11.77 -14.99 -21.71
CA ASP A 807 -11.72 -13.79 -22.53
C ASP A 807 -12.34 -14.05 -23.89
N ALA A 808 -13.36 -13.29 -24.23
CA ALA A 808 -14.00 -13.36 -25.52
C ALA A 808 -13.93 -11.97 -26.21
N PHE A 809 -13.40 -11.96 -27.42
CA PHE A 809 -13.25 -10.75 -28.24
C PHE A 809 -14.16 -10.82 -29.45
N ALA A 810 -14.96 -9.78 -29.69
CA ALA A 810 -15.71 -9.63 -30.91
C ALA A 810 -14.85 -8.97 -31.97
N SER A 811 -14.85 -9.52 -33.18
CA SER A 811 -14.26 -8.89 -34.34
C SER A 811 -15.26 -7.93 -34.96
N ALA A 812 -14.89 -6.66 -35.17
CA ALA A 812 -15.73 -5.71 -35.89
C ALA A 812 -16.15 -6.28 -37.25
N GLY A 813 -17.45 -6.22 -37.57
CA GLY A 813 -18.02 -6.77 -38.80
C GLY A 813 -18.53 -8.21 -38.73
N CYS A 814 -18.27 -8.95 -37.63
CA CYS A 814 -18.72 -10.31 -37.45
C CYS A 814 -19.39 -10.55 -36.09
N ALA A 815 -20.15 -9.58 -35.61
CA ALA A 815 -20.80 -9.66 -34.29
C ALA A 815 -21.88 -10.75 -34.21
N PHE A 816 -22.51 -11.06 -35.32
CA PHE A 816 -23.57 -12.07 -35.39
C PHE A 816 -23.23 -13.20 -36.37
N ALA A 817 -23.77 -14.38 -36.11
CA ALA A 817 -23.64 -15.58 -36.96
C ALA A 817 -24.39 -15.44 -38.29
N THR A 818 -23.93 -14.55 -39.15
CA THR A 818 -24.44 -14.49 -40.52
C THR A 818 -23.61 -15.42 -41.42
N SER A 819 -24.27 -15.97 -42.45
CA SER A 819 -23.62 -16.78 -43.47
C SER A 819 -22.44 -16.06 -44.17
N TYR A 820 -22.39 -14.75 -44.08
CA TYR A 820 -21.36 -13.90 -44.64
C TYR A 820 -20.03 -13.98 -43.86
N CYS A 821 -20.05 -13.91 -42.52
CA CYS A 821 -18.84 -14.06 -41.72
C CYS A 821 -18.19 -15.44 -41.95
N ALA A 822 -18.99 -16.48 -41.99
CA ALA A 822 -18.50 -17.83 -42.20
C ALA A 822 -18.04 -18.09 -43.67
N THR A 823 -18.76 -17.53 -44.67
CA THR A 823 -18.55 -17.88 -46.07
C THR A 823 -17.53 -16.99 -46.78
N LEU A 824 -17.49 -15.67 -46.47
CA LEU A 824 -16.63 -14.72 -47.19
C LEU A 824 -15.36 -14.30 -46.43
N LEU A 825 -15.41 -14.22 -45.14
CA LEU A 825 -14.23 -13.84 -44.31
C LEU A 825 -13.50 -15.05 -43.70
N GLY A 826 -14.08 -16.25 -43.81
CA GLY A 826 -13.49 -17.44 -43.16
C GLY A 826 -13.39 -17.32 -41.66
N GLN A 827 -14.07 -16.35 -41.07
CA GLN A 827 -14.06 -16.08 -39.62
C GLN A 827 -15.27 -16.77 -38.98
N THR A 828 -15.01 -17.47 -37.93
CA THR A 828 -16.07 -17.94 -37.02
C THR A 828 -16.66 -16.71 -36.35
N PRO A 829 -18.00 -16.48 -36.44
CA PRO A 829 -18.63 -15.38 -35.72
C PRO A 829 -18.25 -15.46 -34.23
N SER A 830 -17.75 -14.41 -33.66
CA SER A 830 -17.32 -14.43 -32.26
C SER A 830 -18.50 -14.56 -31.27
N GLY A 831 -19.74 -14.40 -31.78
CA GLY A 831 -20.96 -14.75 -31.05
C GLY A 831 -21.17 -14.09 -29.70
N ILE A 832 -20.45 -13.00 -29.40
CA ILE A 832 -20.55 -12.33 -28.12
C ILE A 832 -21.68 -11.35 -28.16
N SER A 833 -22.89 -11.86 -27.91
CA SER A 833 -24.03 -11.04 -27.57
C SER A 833 -24.23 -10.99 -26.07
N LEU A 834 -24.80 -9.93 -25.55
CA LEU A 834 -25.18 -9.83 -24.14
C LEU A 834 -26.11 -10.97 -23.73
N SER A 835 -26.98 -11.42 -24.63
CA SER A 835 -27.89 -12.54 -24.40
C SER A 835 -27.17 -13.88 -24.21
N SER A 836 -25.98 -14.06 -24.74
CA SER A 836 -25.13 -15.22 -24.50
C SER A 836 -24.45 -15.17 -23.13
N GLY A 837 -24.41 -13.98 -22.52
CA GLY A 837 -23.69 -13.76 -21.27
C GLY A 837 -22.21 -14.04 -21.41
N PHE A 838 -21.64 -14.73 -20.42
CA PHE A 838 -20.24 -15.12 -20.41
C PHE A 838 -20.08 -16.59 -20.77
N GLN A 839 -18.92 -16.95 -21.29
CA GLN A 839 -18.64 -18.36 -21.58
C GLN A 839 -18.44 -19.12 -20.26
N ALA A 840 -18.97 -20.34 -20.22
CA ALA A 840 -18.78 -21.22 -19.08
C ALA A 840 -17.31 -21.64 -18.96
N ILE A 841 -16.73 -21.48 -17.79
CA ILE A 841 -15.36 -21.90 -17.50
C ILE A 841 -15.34 -23.39 -17.14
N PRO A 842 -14.53 -24.23 -17.81
CA PRO A 842 -14.40 -25.64 -17.46
C PRO A 842 -13.91 -25.83 -16.02
N SER A 843 -14.44 -26.85 -15.32
CA SER A 843 -14.09 -27.16 -13.93
C SER A 843 -13.47 -28.57 -13.82
N PRO A 844 -12.20 -28.68 -13.37
CA PRO A 844 -11.23 -27.62 -13.19
C PRO A 844 -10.69 -27.08 -14.53
N PRO A 845 -10.24 -25.82 -14.58
CA PRO A 845 -9.60 -25.29 -15.76
C PRO A 845 -8.21 -25.95 -15.94
N THR A 846 -7.79 -26.08 -17.19
CA THR A 846 -6.48 -26.60 -17.57
C THR A 846 -5.71 -25.57 -18.38
N ALA A 847 -4.40 -25.78 -18.57
CA ALA A 847 -3.61 -24.88 -19.42
C ALA A 847 -4.15 -24.79 -20.86
N ALA A 848 -4.81 -25.84 -21.36
CA ALA A 848 -5.38 -25.86 -22.71
C ALA A 848 -6.75 -25.15 -22.81
N THR A 849 -7.48 -25.03 -21.71
CA THR A 849 -8.82 -24.39 -21.66
C THR A 849 -8.79 -22.98 -21.07
N PHE A 850 -7.62 -22.53 -20.61
CA PHE A 850 -7.43 -21.21 -20.03
C PHE A 850 -7.14 -20.20 -21.15
N THR A 851 -7.95 -19.16 -21.27
CA THR A 851 -7.83 -18.12 -22.28
C THR A 851 -7.18 -16.84 -21.75
N GLY A 852 -7.01 -16.74 -20.44
CA GLY A 852 -6.39 -15.60 -19.80
C GLY A 852 -4.86 -15.59 -19.84
N SER A 853 -4.28 -14.69 -19.10
CA SER A 853 -2.83 -14.48 -19.02
C SER A 853 -2.18 -15.36 -17.96
N PHE A 854 -1.21 -16.21 -18.38
CA PHE A 854 -0.45 -17.02 -17.44
C PHE A 854 0.56 -16.19 -16.65
N TYR A 855 0.56 -16.38 -15.34
CA TYR A 855 1.61 -15.88 -14.46
C TYR A 855 2.78 -16.86 -14.39
N THR A 856 3.97 -16.34 -14.52
CA THR A 856 5.20 -17.14 -14.50
C THR A 856 6.26 -16.51 -13.61
N GLN A 857 6.98 -17.36 -12.90
CA GLN A 857 8.10 -16.97 -12.06
C GLN A 857 9.32 -17.85 -12.37
N PRO A 858 10.50 -17.28 -12.61
CA PRO A 858 11.70 -18.09 -12.78
C PRO A 858 11.95 -18.99 -11.56
N THR A 859 12.27 -20.26 -11.80
CA THR A 859 12.58 -21.20 -10.71
C THR A 859 13.84 -20.82 -9.94
N ASN A 860 14.80 -20.15 -10.59
CA ASN A 860 16.01 -19.57 -10.01
C ASN A 860 15.84 -18.08 -9.69
N PHE A 861 14.72 -17.73 -9.13
CA PHE A 861 14.37 -16.35 -8.78
C PHE A 861 15.48 -15.64 -7.98
N LYS A 862 15.67 -14.35 -8.27
CA LYS A 862 16.59 -13.47 -7.55
C LYS A 862 15.84 -12.27 -7.01
N LEU A 863 16.11 -11.94 -5.76
CA LEU A 863 15.55 -10.75 -5.12
C LEU A 863 15.98 -9.47 -5.85
N GLY A 864 15.10 -8.50 -5.92
CA GLY A 864 15.42 -7.17 -6.41
C GLY A 864 16.53 -6.57 -5.57
N ARG A 865 17.58 -6.04 -6.21
CA ARG A 865 18.77 -5.51 -5.53
C ARG A 865 18.94 -4.03 -5.83
N VAL A 866 19.12 -3.22 -4.80
CA VAL A 866 19.39 -1.79 -4.89
C VAL A 866 20.73 -1.49 -4.22
N GLN A 867 21.63 -0.86 -4.98
CA GLN A 867 22.88 -0.31 -4.50
C GLN A 867 22.67 1.19 -4.27
N GLN A 868 23.08 1.67 -3.11
CA GLN A 868 23.02 3.08 -2.73
C GLN A 868 24.41 3.58 -2.39
N TYR A 869 24.70 4.84 -2.72
CA TYR A 869 25.96 5.49 -2.40
C TYR A 869 25.74 6.98 -2.18
N ASN A 870 26.52 7.54 -1.25
CA ASN A 870 26.51 8.96 -0.95
C ASN A 870 27.91 9.49 -0.63
N ALA A 871 28.08 10.80 -0.79
CA ALA A 871 29.23 11.55 -0.29
C ALA A 871 28.77 12.98 0.03
N ASN A 872 28.99 13.42 1.28
CA ASN A 872 28.51 14.70 1.79
C ASN A 872 29.57 15.41 2.59
N ILE A 873 29.53 16.73 2.56
CA ILE A 873 30.28 17.62 3.45
C ILE A 873 29.29 18.48 4.21
N GLU A 874 29.47 18.53 5.52
CA GLU A 874 28.73 19.40 6.43
C GLU A 874 29.67 20.37 7.11
N ARG A 875 29.26 21.64 7.18
CA ARG A 875 30.07 22.65 7.83
C ARG A 875 29.21 23.61 8.64
N GLN A 876 29.52 23.72 9.92
CA GLN A 876 28.98 24.76 10.78
C GLN A 876 29.59 26.09 10.41
N LEU A 877 28.76 27.05 10.06
CA LEU A 877 29.12 28.44 9.75
C LEU A 877 28.94 29.32 11.00
N VAL A 878 28.80 30.61 10.80
CA VAL A 878 28.60 31.55 11.91
C VAL A 878 27.22 31.36 12.57
N GLY A 879 27.20 31.36 13.89
CA GLY A 879 25.99 31.04 14.65
C GLY A 879 25.59 29.57 14.55
N ASN A 880 24.30 29.29 14.48
CA ASN A 880 23.72 27.94 14.41
C ASN A 880 23.41 27.49 12.95
N LEU A 881 24.04 28.12 11.95
CA LEU A 881 23.86 27.78 10.55
C LEU A 881 24.77 26.62 10.16
N VAL A 882 24.21 25.53 9.67
CA VAL A 882 24.94 24.39 9.08
C VAL A 882 24.71 24.35 7.57
N LEU A 883 25.77 24.32 6.80
CA LEU A 883 25.73 24.09 5.36
C LEU A 883 26.03 22.64 5.06
N THR A 884 25.11 21.98 4.37
CA THR A 884 25.28 20.61 3.85
C THR A 884 25.32 20.63 2.34
N ALA A 885 26.35 20.03 1.74
CA ALA A 885 26.42 19.79 0.31
C ALA A 885 26.80 18.32 0.07
N GLY A 886 26.10 17.67 -0.85
CA GLY A 886 26.36 16.25 -1.05
C GLY A 886 25.81 15.71 -2.36
N TYR A 887 26.22 14.49 -2.65
CA TYR A 887 25.73 13.68 -3.74
C TYR A 887 25.21 12.34 -3.19
N ALA A 888 24.05 11.93 -3.67
CA ALA A 888 23.48 10.63 -3.37
C ALA A 888 22.94 9.98 -4.65
N GLY A 889 23.08 8.68 -4.77
CA GLY A 889 22.60 7.95 -5.93
C GLY A 889 22.22 6.50 -5.63
N SER A 890 21.43 5.91 -6.52
CA SER A 890 21.00 4.53 -6.41
C SER A 890 21.04 3.81 -7.77
N ARG A 891 21.20 2.49 -7.73
CA ARG A 891 21.12 1.61 -8.90
C ARG A 891 20.38 0.33 -8.55
N GLY A 892 19.24 0.11 -9.22
CA GLY A 892 18.44 -1.11 -9.08
C GLY A 892 18.80 -2.16 -10.14
N THR A 893 18.81 -3.43 -9.74
CA THR A 893 18.97 -4.60 -10.61
C THR A 893 18.04 -5.72 -10.16
N HIS A 894 17.61 -6.61 -11.05
CA HIS A 894 16.64 -7.67 -10.79
C HIS A 894 15.30 -7.16 -10.23
N LEU A 895 14.99 -5.87 -10.46
CA LEU A 895 13.72 -5.32 -10.03
C LEU A 895 12.59 -5.96 -10.83
N LEU A 896 11.50 -6.26 -10.14
CA LEU A 896 10.29 -6.78 -10.78
C LEU A 896 9.71 -5.71 -11.73
N VAL A 897 9.52 -6.07 -12.99
CA VAL A 897 8.83 -5.22 -14.00
C VAL A 897 7.87 -6.09 -14.78
N ARG A 898 6.74 -5.53 -15.19
CA ARG A 898 5.84 -6.21 -16.13
C ARG A 898 6.54 -6.37 -17.49
N SER A 899 6.30 -7.47 -18.19
CA SER A 899 6.91 -7.72 -19.50
C SER A 899 6.57 -6.65 -20.54
N GLU A 900 5.43 -6.01 -20.41
CA GLU A 900 4.97 -4.89 -21.23
C GLU A 900 5.81 -3.64 -21.03
N GLU A 901 6.20 -3.33 -19.79
CA GLU A 901 7.08 -2.20 -19.48
C GLU A 901 8.46 -2.35 -20.12
N ARG A 902 8.95 -3.58 -20.28
CA ARG A 902 10.22 -3.85 -20.99
C ARG A 902 10.12 -3.55 -22.50
N ARG A 903 8.96 -3.83 -23.11
CA ARG A 903 8.74 -3.53 -24.53
C ARG A 903 8.66 -2.01 -24.74
N VAL A 904 7.90 -1.29 -23.94
CA VAL A 904 7.79 0.17 -24.01
C VAL A 904 9.15 0.84 -23.81
N GLY A 905 9.95 0.41 -22.84
CA GLY A 905 11.29 0.95 -22.60
C GLY A 905 12.28 0.70 -23.76
N LYS A 906 12.13 -0.38 -24.54
CA LYS A 906 12.93 -0.62 -25.75
C LYS A 906 12.42 0.19 -26.95
N GLU A 907 11.11 0.33 -27.10
CA GLU A 907 10.51 1.11 -28.17
C GLU A 907 10.74 2.61 -27.99
N CYS A 908 10.71 3.14 -26.78
CA CYS A 908 11.07 4.53 -26.49
C CYS A 908 12.54 4.83 -26.82
N ARG A 909 13.45 3.87 -26.73
CA ARG A 909 14.84 4.06 -27.18
C ARG A 909 15.02 4.05 -28.70
N SER A 910 14.08 3.47 -29.44
CA SER A 910 14.16 3.39 -30.91
C SER A 910 13.35 4.48 -31.63
N ARG A 911 12.54 5.27 -30.91
CA ARG A 911 11.71 6.35 -31.50
C ARG A 911 11.95 7.68 -30.78
N TRP A 912 13.20 8.16 -30.76
CA TRP A 912 13.42 9.58 -30.57
C TRP A 912 13.12 10.27 -31.88
N SER A 913 11.87 10.67 -32.06
CA SER A 913 11.52 11.67 -33.05
C SER A 913 11.86 13.05 -32.50
N PRO A 914 12.54 13.94 -33.24
CA PRO A 914 12.91 15.27 -32.77
C PRO A 914 11.74 16.26 -32.66
N TYR A 915 10.50 15.78 -32.64
CA TYR A 915 9.31 16.61 -32.48
C TYR A 915 8.43 16.10 -31.32
N HIS A 916 8.82 16.48 -30.11
CA HIS A 916 7.94 16.71 -28.97
C HIS A 916 8.56 17.71 -28.03
#